data_bbaef057cb760477ba16e29c8e93611a
#
_entry.id   bbaef057cb760477ba16e29c8e93611a
#
_cell.length_a   1.000
_cell.length_b   1.000
_cell.length_c   1.000
_cell.angle_alpha   90.00
_cell.angle_beta   90.00
_cell.angle_gamma   90.00
#
_symmetry.space_group_name_H-M   'P 1'
#
loop_
_entity.id
_entity.type
_entity.pdbx_description
1 polymer ?
#
loop_
_entity_poly.entity_id
_entity_poly.type
_entity_poly.pdbx_seq_one_letter_code
_entity_poly.pdbx_strand_id
1 'polypeptide(L)'
;MRVHVCAVRMTLHRADVLEAYLNGQENIQKATVYERTGDVVLTYRGSRKDAAALLAAYRFDNEELEVLVTSHDSRKINQEYQEKMVSLVAGRVFRKVFLPAPIAAAYTVWRSIAFVWKGIRCLLHRKLEVEVLDALSITASLLRGDYSTAGSVMFLLTVSSLLEEWTRKKSLDDLARSMALNVDKVWVRTPQGEVLVPLTRVHAGDEVVVRSGNMIPLDGMVLEGEAMVNQAALTGESMPVRKTTGATVYAGTVVEEGECVLVAKAEGGANRYDKIVAMIEESEKLKSGTENRALQLADRLVPWCLAGTVATYAFTRNVTRAISILMVDFSCALKLSMPLAVLSAMRECGEYHITVKGGKYLEALAKADTIVFDKTGTLTHATPQVVQVVPFSGCGEQEVLQLAACLEEHFPHSMANAVVRAAKERGISHEEMHSEVEYIVAHGIASRVGGTRVVIGSAHFIFEDEGCTIPAGEQAKFDALDPQYSHLYLAASGVLAGVICIADPLRPEAAQVLHKLRKLGITQTVMMTGDSDRTARAIAAQVGVDRCFAEVLPEDKAAFVRDAKAEGHTVVMIGDGINDSPALSAADIGIAIHSGAAIAREIADVTIRADSLEELVTLKAIANALQKRVGSNYRFVLSFNSALILLGALGILPPATSAMLHNLSTLGISLRSMTDLLEQKPLP
;
A
#
# COMPACT_ATOMS: atom_id res chain seq x y z
N MET A 1 -18.57 23.51 10.98
CA MET A 1 -18.98 24.86 10.53
C MET A 1 -19.60 24.76 9.15
N ARG A 2 -20.68 25.48 8.85
CA ARG A 2 -21.26 25.59 7.50
C ARG A 2 -21.14 27.03 7.04
N VAL A 3 -20.63 27.26 5.84
CA VAL A 3 -20.40 28.58 5.24
C VAL A 3 -20.93 28.57 3.81
N HIS A 4 -21.67 29.60 3.43
CA HIS A 4 -22.15 29.76 2.06
C HIS A 4 -21.21 30.68 1.28
N VAL A 5 -20.73 30.24 0.13
CA VAL A 5 -19.82 30.97 -0.74
C VAL A 5 -20.63 31.70 -1.80
N CYS A 6 -20.82 33.01 -1.61
CA CYS A 6 -21.67 33.84 -2.50
C CYS A 6 -20.90 34.50 -3.66
N ALA A 7 -19.56 34.52 -3.63
CA ALA A 7 -18.77 35.35 -4.50
C ALA A 7 -18.63 34.85 -5.96
N VAL A 8 -18.86 33.57 -6.22
CA VAL A 8 -18.61 32.94 -7.52
C VAL A 8 -19.64 31.83 -7.78
N ARG A 9 -20.07 31.66 -9.02
CA ARG A 9 -20.89 30.51 -9.42
C ARG A 9 -20.07 29.24 -9.23
N MET A 10 -20.47 28.40 -8.28
CA MET A 10 -19.81 27.15 -7.96
C MET A 10 -20.08 26.14 -9.09
N THR A 11 -19.01 25.82 -9.85
CA THR A 11 -19.03 24.70 -10.81
C THR A 11 -18.57 23.43 -10.12
N LEU A 12 -18.82 22.24 -10.71
CA LEU A 12 -18.35 20.97 -10.20
C LEU A 12 -16.82 21.00 -9.95
N HIS A 13 -16.07 21.42 -10.95
CA HIS A 13 -14.60 21.52 -10.86
C HIS A 13 -14.14 22.47 -9.74
N ARG A 14 -14.70 23.68 -9.65
CA ARG A 14 -14.38 24.64 -8.56
C ARG A 14 -14.71 24.09 -7.17
N ALA A 15 -15.79 23.34 -7.05
CA ALA A 15 -16.16 22.70 -5.79
C ALA A 15 -15.15 21.60 -5.40
N ASP A 16 -14.65 20.84 -6.37
CA ASP A 16 -13.67 19.79 -6.11
C ASP A 16 -12.29 20.34 -5.77
N VAL A 17 -11.84 21.38 -6.47
CA VAL A 17 -10.58 22.09 -6.15
C VAL A 17 -10.64 22.71 -4.75
N LEU A 18 -11.76 23.36 -4.38
CA LEU A 18 -11.93 23.91 -3.05
C LEU A 18 -11.97 22.83 -1.97
N GLU A 19 -12.66 21.71 -2.23
CA GLU A 19 -12.74 20.57 -1.30
C GLU A 19 -11.37 19.92 -1.11
N ALA A 20 -10.60 19.72 -2.19
CA ALA A 20 -9.24 19.19 -2.14
C ALA A 20 -8.28 20.12 -1.38
N TYR A 21 -8.34 21.41 -1.64
CA TYR A 21 -7.55 22.41 -0.93
C TYR A 21 -7.81 22.39 0.57
N LEU A 22 -9.09 22.37 0.97
CA LEU A 22 -9.48 22.40 2.38
C LEU A 22 -9.09 21.11 3.11
N ASN A 23 -9.29 19.95 2.48
CA ASN A 23 -8.90 18.66 3.06
C ASN A 23 -7.38 18.47 3.15
N GLY A 24 -6.59 19.22 2.39
CA GLY A 24 -5.13 19.24 2.47
C GLY A 24 -4.55 20.11 3.61
N GLN A 25 -5.40 20.79 4.40
CA GLN A 25 -4.95 21.65 5.51
C GLN A 25 -4.91 20.87 6.82
N GLU A 26 -3.81 20.98 7.58
CA GLU A 26 -3.58 20.26 8.85
C GLU A 26 -4.70 20.44 9.89
N ASN A 27 -5.34 21.61 9.90
CA ASN A 27 -6.38 21.95 10.86
C ASN A 27 -7.79 21.50 10.43
N ILE A 28 -7.97 20.97 9.22
CA ILE A 28 -9.25 20.52 8.69
C ILE A 28 -9.31 18.99 8.71
N GLN A 29 -10.24 18.44 9.48
CA GLN A 29 -10.46 16.99 9.52
C GLN A 29 -11.25 16.49 8.31
N LYS A 30 -12.24 17.28 7.88
CA LYS A 30 -13.09 16.97 6.73
C LYS A 30 -13.76 18.25 6.21
N ALA A 31 -13.63 18.46 4.91
CA ALA A 31 -14.38 19.47 4.18
C ALA A 31 -15.32 18.80 3.19
N THR A 32 -16.51 19.34 3.01
CA THR A 32 -17.47 18.91 1.98
C THR A 32 -18.09 20.16 1.36
N VAL A 33 -17.94 20.28 0.03
CA VAL A 33 -18.44 21.43 -0.75
C VAL A 33 -19.65 21.00 -1.58
N TYR A 34 -20.76 21.68 -1.42
CA TYR A 34 -22.02 21.42 -2.15
C TYR A 34 -22.15 22.38 -3.32
N GLU A 35 -21.90 21.90 -4.55
CA GLU A 35 -21.88 22.72 -5.78
C GLU A 35 -23.22 23.40 -6.08
N ARG A 36 -24.35 22.72 -5.79
CA ARG A 36 -25.71 23.25 -6.08
C ARG A 36 -26.11 24.39 -5.18
N THR A 37 -25.66 24.36 -3.94
CA THR A 37 -26.03 25.37 -2.93
C THR A 37 -24.89 26.35 -2.68
N GLY A 38 -23.64 26.06 -3.10
CA GLY A 38 -22.47 26.85 -2.77
C GLY A 38 -22.07 26.75 -1.28
N ASP A 39 -22.59 25.77 -0.56
CA ASP A 39 -22.28 25.59 0.86
C ASP A 39 -21.03 24.76 1.05
N VAL A 40 -20.18 25.18 1.98
CA VAL A 40 -18.99 24.46 2.45
C VAL A 40 -19.23 24.04 3.90
N VAL A 41 -19.15 22.75 4.16
CA VAL A 41 -19.28 22.17 5.51
C VAL A 41 -17.89 21.70 5.95
N LEU A 42 -17.41 22.25 7.08
CA LEU A 42 -16.08 21.96 7.62
C LEU A 42 -16.18 21.30 9.00
N THR A 43 -15.46 20.21 9.17
CA THR A 43 -15.07 19.64 10.47
C THR A 43 -13.60 19.97 10.68
N TYR A 44 -13.25 20.67 11.78
CA TYR A 44 -11.91 21.20 11.99
C TYR A 44 -11.45 21.03 13.44
N ARG A 45 -10.12 21.06 13.65
CA ARG A 45 -9.48 21.13 14.97
C ARG A 45 -9.02 22.57 15.21
N GLY A 46 -9.27 23.12 16.40
CA GLY A 46 -8.83 24.48 16.75
C GLY A 46 -9.93 25.52 16.68
N SER A 47 -9.59 26.77 16.39
CA SER A 47 -10.50 27.93 16.45
C SER A 47 -11.37 28.05 15.19
N ARG A 48 -12.64 28.46 15.39
CA ARG A 48 -13.55 28.80 14.28
C ARG A 48 -12.98 29.94 13.41
N LYS A 49 -12.19 30.84 14.01
CA LYS A 49 -11.57 31.97 13.28
C LYS A 49 -10.53 31.50 12.29
N ASP A 50 -9.72 30.49 12.66
CA ASP A 50 -8.67 29.94 11.79
C ASP A 50 -9.27 29.20 10.59
N ALA A 51 -10.30 28.40 10.82
CA ALA A 51 -11.03 27.72 9.76
C ALA A 51 -11.74 28.70 8.79
N ALA A 52 -12.23 29.84 9.31
CA ALA A 52 -12.81 30.90 8.48
C ALA A 52 -11.75 31.68 7.70
N ALA A 53 -10.57 31.91 8.30
CA ALA A 53 -9.45 32.58 7.64
C ALA A 53 -8.90 31.76 6.46
N LEU A 54 -8.82 30.42 6.60
CA LEU A 54 -8.43 29.52 5.51
C LEU A 54 -9.40 29.60 4.31
N LEU A 55 -10.71 29.65 4.57
CA LEU A 55 -11.71 29.85 3.52
C LEU A 55 -11.60 31.24 2.87
N ALA A 56 -11.31 32.28 3.64
CA ALA A 56 -11.15 33.64 3.13
C ALA A 56 -9.86 33.84 2.33
N ALA A 57 -8.83 33.06 2.62
CA ALA A 57 -7.56 33.09 1.89
C ALA A 57 -7.62 32.37 0.53
N TYR A 58 -8.62 31.51 0.30
CA TYR A 58 -8.77 30.77 -0.94
C TYR A 58 -9.17 31.70 -2.11
N ARG A 59 -8.45 31.58 -3.23
CA ARG A 59 -8.75 32.29 -4.48
C ARG A 59 -9.11 31.28 -5.56
N PHE A 60 -10.24 31.51 -6.23
CA PHE A 60 -10.76 30.61 -7.29
C PHE A 60 -9.98 30.68 -8.61
N ASP A 61 -9.10 31.67 -8.78
CA ASP A 61 -8.32 31.90 -10.02
C ASP A 61 -6.84 31.48 -9.85
N ASN A 62 -6.54 30.61 -8.90
CA ASN A 62 -5.18 30.13 -8.67
C ASN A 62 -4.93 28.84 -9.46
N GLU A 63 -4.20 28.94 -10.57
CA GLU A 63 -3.82 27.83 -11.45
C GLU A 63 -3.02 26.73 -10.71
N GLU A 64 -2.28 27.07 -9.64
CA GLU A 64 -1.55 26.09 -8.83
C GLU A 64 -2.47 25.12 -8.09
N LEU A 65 -3.70 25.53 -7.81
CA LEU A 65 -4.70 24.71 -7.13
C LEU A 65 -5.48 23.81 -8.08
N GLU A 66 -5.52 24.13 -9.37
CA GLU A 66 -6.18 23.29 -10.39
C GLU A 66 -5.46 21.95 -10.58
N VAL A 67 -4.15 21.91 -10.31
CA VAL A 67 -3.34 20.68 -10.33
C VAL A 67 -3.70 19.70 -9.20
N LEU A 68 -4.38 20.16 -8.14
CA LEU A 68 -4.82 19.32 -7.03
C LEU A 68 -5.98 18.36 -7.41
N VAL A 69 -6.66 18.64 -8.51
CA VAL A 69 -7.82 17.85 -8.96
C VAL A 69 -7.50 17.23 -10.31
N THR A 70 -7.26 15.94 -10.30
CA THR A 70 -7.13 15.15 -11.52
C THR A 70 -8.48 15.07 -12.24
N SER A 71 -8.45 14.93 -13.57
CA SER A 71 -9.61 14.96 -14.48
C SER A 71 -10.70 13.89 -14.23
N HIS A 72 -10.52 13.01 -13.27
CA HIS A 72 -11.49 11.96 -12.90
C HIS A 72 -12.25 12.37 -11.63
N ASP A 73 -13.45 12.87 -11.86
CA ASP A 73 -14.27 13.54 -10.86
C ASP A 73 -15.32 12.58 -10.30
N SER A 74 -15.20 12.17 -9.02
CA SER A 74 -16.22 11.37 -8.31
C SER A 74 -17.62 11.96 -8.42
N ARG A 75 -17.74 13.28 -8.50
CA ARG A 75 -19.02 13.96 -8.67
C ARG A 75 -19.56 13.74 -10.07
N LYS A 76 -18.72 13.76 -11.08
CA LYS A 76 -19.08 13.47 -12.46
C LYS A 76 -19.58 12.03 -12.61
N ILE A 77 -18.89 11.07 -11.98
CA ILE A 77 -19.34 9.68 -11.90
C ILE A 77 -20.71 9.62 -11.21
N ASN A 78 -20.89 10.22 -10.04
CA ASN A 78 -22.16 10.22 -9.33
C ASN A 78 -23.27 10.87 -10.15
N GLN A 79 -23.02 11.99 -10.82
CA GLN A 79 -24.00 12.68 -11.67
C GLN A 79 -24.42 11.82 -12.86
N GLU A 80 -23.46 11.22 -13.59
CA GLU A 80 -23.73 10.34 -14.73
C GLU A 80 -24.65 9.18 -14.34
N TYR A 81 -24.36 8.52 -13.21
CA TYR A 81 -25.18 7.40 -12.74
C TYR A 81 -26.51 7.82 -12.16
N GLN A 82 -26.61 8.99 -11.49
CA GLN A 82 -27.88 9.56 -11.08
C GLN A 82 -28.79 9.86 -12.28
N GLU A 83 -28.26 10.45 -13.34
CA GLU A 83 -29.01 10.73 -14.58
C GLU A 83 -29.49 9.44 -15.24
N LYS A 84 -28.64 8.43 -15.36
CA LYS A 84 -29.01 7.09 -15.87
C LYS A 84 -30.11 6.45 -15.01
N MET A 85 -29.99 6.52 -13.67
CA MET A 85 -30.99 5.96 -12.75
C MET A 85 -32.32 6.69 -12.86
N VAL A 86 -32.30 8.01 -12.84
CA VAL A 86 -33.52 8.83 -13.01
C VAL A 86 -34.21 8.56 -14.34
N SER A 87 -33.45 8.50 -15.43
CA SER A 87 -33.97 8.16 -16.76
C SER A 87 -34.60 6.76 -16.80
N LEU A 88 -33.98 5.79 -16.14
CA LEU A 88 -34.46 4.41 -16.07
C LEU A 88 -35.77 4.30 -15.28
N VAL A 89 -35.85 4.97 -14.11
CA VAL A 89 -37.05 5.01 -13.27
C VAL A 89 -38.18 5.79 -13.97
N ALA A 90 -37.89 7.00 -14.46
CA ALA A 90 -38.86 7.84 -15.19
C ALA A 90 -39.40 7.11 -16.43
N GLY A 91 -38.52 6.45 -17.21
CA GLY A 91 -38.93 5.64 -18.35
C GLY A 91 -39.83 4.47 -17.98
N ARG A 92 -39.63 3.85 -16.79
CA ARG A 92 -40.52 2.78 -16.29
C ARG A 92 -41.90 3.34 -15.90
N VAL A 93 -41.92 4.46 -15.14
CA VAL A 93 -43.18 5.11 -14.73
C VAL A 93 -43.96 5.56 -15.97
N PHE A 94 -43.27 6.21 -16.92
CA PHE A 94 -43.91 6.65 -18.16
C PHE A 94 -44.55 5.48 -18.92
N ARG A 95 -43.84 4.37 -19.10
CA ARG A 95 -44.38 3.18 -19.79
C ARG A 95 -45.55 2.57 -19.04
N LYS A 96 -45.54 2.55 -17.71
CA LYS A 96 -46.63 1.98 -16.90
C LYS A 96 -47.87 2.83 -16.94
N VAL A 97 -47.73 4.16 -17.05
CA VAL A 97 -48.85 5.10 -16.96
C VAL A 97 -49.43 5.46 -18.33
N PHE A 98 -48.53 5.65 -19.33
CA PHE A 98 -48.94 6.24 -20.63
C PHE A 98 -48.97 5.26 -21.78
N LEU A 99 -48.32 4.09 -21.71
CA LEU A 99 -48.36 3.13 -22.83
C LEU A 99 -49.59 2.21 -22.74
N PRO A 100 -50.32 2.04 -23.83
CA PRO A 100 -51.37 1.01 -23.97
C PRO A 100 -50.79 -0.40 -23.74
N ALA A 101 -51.57 -1.26 -23.10
CA ALA A 101 -51.16 -2.60 -22.69
C ALA A 101 -50.51 -3.43 -23.84
N PRO A 102 -51.03 -3.45 -25.09
CA PRO A 102 -50.41 -4.21 -26.17
C PRO A 102 -49.01 -3.70 -26.54
N ILE A 103 -48.82 -2.37 -26.55
CA ILE A 103 -47.53 -1.75 -26.88
C ILE A 103 -46.53 -1.99 -25.75
N ALA A 104 -46.98 -1.92 -24.48
CA ALA A 104 -46.14 -2.24 -23.35
C ALA A 104 -45.71 -3.71 -23.33
N ALA A 105 -46.58 -4.64 -23.74
CA ALA A 105 -46.27 -6.05 -23.88
C ALA A 105 -45.25 -6.29 -25.01
N ALA A 106 -45.49 -5.70 -26.21
CA ALA A 106 -44.54 -5.80 -27.32
C ALA A 106 -43.15 -5.25 -26.97
N TYR A 107 -43.08 -4.12 -26.27
CA TYR A 107 -41.83 -3.55 -25.77
C TYR A 107 -41.14 -4.49 -24.75
N THR A 108 -41.90 -5.14 -23.86
CA THR A 108 -41.34 -6.08 -22.86
C THR A 108 -40.76 -7.31 -23.57
N VAL A 109 -41.44 -7.84 -24.57
CA VAL A 109 -40.95 -8.95 -25.40
C VAL A 109 -39.66 -8.55 -26.15
N TRP A 110 -39.68 -7.39 -26.80
CA TRP A 110 -38.50 -6.89 -27.53
C TRP A 110 -37.29 -6.74 -26.60
N ARG A 111 -37.48 -6.16 -25.44
CA ARG A 111 -36.40 -5.95 -24.46
C ARG A 111 -35.88 -7.29 -23.85
N SER A 112 -36.71 -8.30 -23.74
CA SER A 112 -36.31 -9.61 -23.19
C SER A 112 -35.31 -10.35 -24.09
N ILE A 113 -35.28 -10.06 -25.41
CA ILE A 113 -34.37 -10.72 -26.36
C ILE A 113 -32.92 -10.59 -25.90
N ALA A 114 -32.51 -9.43 -25.40
CA ALA A 114 -31.13 -9.22 -24.92
C ALA A 114 -30.77 -10.09 -23.69
N PHE A 115 -31.71 -10.27 -22.78
CA PHE A 115 -31.50 -11.12 -21.58
C PHE A 115 -31.50 -12.60 -21.91
N VAL A 116 -32.47 -13.03 -22.74
CA VAL A 116 -32.56 -14.43 -23.20
C VAL A 116 -31.32 -14.81 -24.02
N TRP A 117 -30.84 -13.90 -24.89
CA TRP A 117 -29.64 -14.15 -25.68
C TRP A 117 -28.38 -14.32 -24.81
N LYS A 118 -28.24 -13.54 -23.70
CA LYS A 118 -27.15 -13.74 -22.74
C LYS A 118 -27.18 -15.13 -22.13
N GLY A 119 -28.35 -15.61 -21.67
CA GLY A 119 -28.49 -16.94 -21.12
C GLY A 119 -28.21 -18.06 -22.14
N ILE A 120 -28.69 -17.92 -23.40
CA ILE A 120 -28.38 -18.86 -24.49
C ILE A 120 -26.88 -18.89 -24.77
N ARG A 121 -26.21 -17.73 -24.80
CA ARG A 121 -24.76 -17.65 -25.00
C ARG A 121 -23.98 -18.38 -23.91
N CYS A 122 -24.38 -18.25 -22.64
CA CYS A 122 -23.79 -19.01 -21.52
C CYS A 122 -23.93 -20.53 -21.75
N LEU A 123 -25.11 -21.00 -22.13
CA LEU A 123 -25.36 -22.41 -22.42
C LEU A 123 -24.52 -22.91 -23.61
N LEU A 124 -24.37 -22.13 -24.66
CA LEU A 124 -23.52 -22.46 -25.82
C LEU A 124 -22.05 -22.61 -25.43
N HIS A 125 -21.58 -21.86 -24.44
CA HIS A 125 -20.23 -21.99 -23.87
C HIS A 125 -20.14 -23.09 -22.78
N ARG A 126 -21.20 -23.90 -22.61
CA ARG A 126 -21.28 -24.96 -21.58
C ARG A 126 -21.09 -24.48 -20.15
N LYS A 127 -21.49 -23.23 -19.88
CA LYS A 127 -21.42 -22.63 -18.54
C LYS A 127 -22.84 -22.50 -17.98
N LEU A 128 -23.01 -22.86 -16.71
CA LEU A 128 -24.25 -22.67 -15.96
C LEU A 128 -24.03 -21.54 -14.97
N GLU A 129 -24.25 -20.32 -15.42
CA GLU A 129 -24.11 -19.08 -14.65
C GLU A 129 -25.50 -18.46 -14.41
N VAL A 130 -25.58 -17.39 -13.63
CA VAL A 130 -26.83 -16.72 -13.22
C VAL A 130 -27.65 -16.24 -14.41
N GLU A 131 -27.01 -15.84 -15.51
CA GLU A 131 -27.65 -15.42 -16.75
C GLU A 131 -28.61 -16.46 -17.32
N VAL A 132 -28.39 -17.75 -17.02
CA VAL A 132 -29.31 -18.83 -17.40
C VAL A 132 -30.58 -18.82 -16.54
N LEU A 133 -30.44 -18.54 -15.23
CA LEU A 133 -31.59 -18.41 -14.32
C LEU A 133 -32.46 -17.22 -14.71
N ASP A 134 -31.84 -16.06 -15.01
CA ASP A 134 -32.53 -14.86 -15.46
C ASP A 134 -33.28 -15.10 -16.77
N ALA A 135 -32.62 -15.67 -17.76
CA ALA A 135 -33.23 -15.98 -19.05
C ALA A 135 -34.43 -16.92 -18.91
N LEU A 136 -34.30 -17.97 -18.09
CA LEU A 136 -35.39 -18.92 -17.84
C LEU A 136 -36.57 -18.25 -17.12
N SER A 137 -36.32 -17.44 -16.13
CA SER A 137 -37.35 -16.74 -15.36
C SER A 137 -38.14 -15.76 -16.22
N ILE A 138 -37.44 -14.95 -17.06
CA ILE A 138 -38.05 -14.01 -17.99
C ILE A 138 -38.86 -14.79 -19.04
N THR A 139 -38.28 -15.84 -19.64
CA THR A 139 -38.96 -16.65 -20.64
C THR A 139 -40.23 -17.32 -20.08
N ALA A 140 -40.15 -17.93 -18.89
CA ALA A 140 -41.30 -18.56 -18.25
C ALA A 140 -42.42 -17.54 -17.94
N SER A 141 -42.08 -16.33 -17.52
CA SER A 141 -43.05 -15.27 -17.26
C SER A 141 -43.74 -14.81 -18.56
N LEU A 142 -42.97 -14.65 -19.67
CA LEU A 142 -43.51 -14.30 -20.98
C LEU A 142 -44.45 -15.35 -21.56
N LEU A 143 -44.07 -16.63 -21.45
CA LEU A 143 -44.92 -17.75 -21.94
C LEU A 143 -46.26 -17.83 -21.19
N ARG A 144 -46.32 -17.34 -19.95
CA ARG A 144 -47.57 -17.23 -19.19
C ARG A 144 -48.39 -15.99 -19.54
N GLY A 145 -47.88 -15.09 -20.37
CA GLY A 145 -48.50 -13.79 -20.59
C GLY A 145 -48.34 -12.79 -19.45
N ASP A 146 -47.47 -13.08 -18.45
CA ASP A 146 -47.21 -12.18 -17.33
C ASP A 146 -46.08 -11.18 -17.68
N TYR A 147 -46.42 -10.26 -18.57
CA TYR A 147 -45.51 -9.20 -19.01
C TYR A 147 -45.11 -8.24 -17.87
N SER A 148 -45.95 -8.12 -16.82
CA SER A 148 -45.67 -7.28 -15.68
C SER A 148 -44.52 -7.82 -14.84
N THR A 149 -44.53 -9.12 -14.54
CA THR A 149 -43.44 -9.80 -13.82
C THR A 149 -42.17 -9.80 -14.65
N ALA A 150 -42.21 -10.20 -15.92
CA ALA A 150 -41.05 -10.18 -16.82
C ALA A 150 -40.42 -8.76 -16.91
N GLY A 151 -41.23 -7.73 -17.07
CA GLY A 151 -40.78 -6.33 -17.10
C GLY A 151 -40.22 -5.85 -15.76
N SER A 152 -40.73 -6.34 -14.63
CA SER A 152 -40.21 -6.01 -13.29
C SER A 152 -38.86 -6.65 -13.04
N VAL A 153 -38.69 -7.92 -13.40
CA VAL A 153 -37.42 -8.63 -13.29
C VAL A 153 -36.34 -7.94 -14.14
N MET A 154 -36.59 -7.70 -15.43
CA MET A 154 -35.64 -7.00 -16.29
C MET A 154 -35.28 -5.60 -15.79
N PHE A 155 -36.25 -4.89 -15.18
CA PHE A 155 -35.96 -3.58 -14.59
C PHE A 155 -35.05 -3.70 -13.37
N LEU A 156 -35.31 -4.64 -12.45
CA LEU A 156 -34.50 -4.86 -11.26
C LEU A 156 -33.10 -5.31 -11.63
N LEU A 157 -32.93 -6.20 -12.61
CA LEU A 157 -31.62 -6.62 -13.12
C LEU A 157 -30.85 -5.44 -13.72
N THR A 158 -31.54 -4.55 -14.47
CA THR A 158 -30.89 -3.35 -15.04
C THR A 158 -30.50 -2.36 -13.94
N VAL A 159 -31.31 -2.18 -12.91
CA VAL A 159 -30.96 -1.35 -11.75
C VAL A 159 -29.76 -1.95 -11.00
N SER A 160 -29.78 -3.26 -10.77
CA SER A 160 -28.69 -3.96 -10.09
C SER A 160 -27.38 -3.80 -10.85
N SER A 161 -27.36 -4.04 -12.15
CA SER A 161 -26.13 -3.89 -12.97
C SER A 161 -25.62 -2.44 -13.01
N LEU A 162 -26.52 -1.45 -13.02
CA LEU A 162 -26.14 -0.04 -12.98
C LEU A 162 -25.53 0.35 -11.62
N LEU A 163 -26.10 -0.13 -10.52
CA LEU A 163 -25.57 0.09 -9.18
C LEU A 163 -24.23 -0.63 -8.96
N GLU A 164 -24.09 -1.82 -9.51
CA GLU A 164 -22.83 -2.58 -9.50
C GLU A 164 -21.71 -1.81 -10.21
N GLU A 165 -21.97 -1.34 -11.44
CA GLU A 165 -21.01 -0.56 -12.22
C GLU A 165 -20.62 0.75 -11.51
N TRP A 166 -21.62 1.48 -10.97
CA TRP A 166 -21.40 2.69 -10.20
C TRP A 166 -20.52 2.43 -8.96
N THR A 167 -20.87 1.41 -8.18
CA THR A 167 -20.17 1.08 -6.94
C THR A 167 -18.71 0.70 -7.22
N ARG A 168 -18.48 -0.07 -8.28
CA ARG A 168 -17.12 -0.44 -8.71
C ARG A 168 -16.32 0.78 -9.14
N LYS A 169 -16.85 1.62 -10.03
CA LYS A 169 -16.14 2.83 -10.50
C LYS A 169 -15.86 3.80 -9.36
N LYS A 170 -16.81 3.98 -8.45
CA LYS A 170 -16.62 4.84 -7.28
C LYS A 170 -15.53 4.33 -6.35
N SER A 171 -15.52 3.03 -6.04
CA SER A 171 -14.48 2.44 -5.18
C SER A 171 -13.09 2.54 -5.79
N LEU A 172 -12.97 2.35 -7.12
CA LEU A 172 -11.71 2.52 -7.84
C LEU A 172 -11.22 3.98 -7.77
N ASP A 173 -12.12 4.95 -7.97
CA ASP A 173 -11.80 6.38 -7.91
C ASP A 173 -11.39 6.79 -6.47
N ASP A 174 -12.12 6.34 -5.46
CA ASP A 174 -11.81 6.60 -4.05
C ASP A 174 -10.43 6.01 -3.67
N LEU A 175 -10.11 4.80 -4.14
CA LEU A 175 -8.80 4.16 -3.93
C LEU A 175 -7.68 4.92 -4.66
N ALA A 176 -7.88 5.28 -5.93
CA ALA A 176 -6.90 6.02 -6.72
C ALA A 176 -6.58 7.38 -6.08
N ARG A 177 -7.59 8.08 -5.54
CA ARG A 177 -7.40 9.33 -4.78
C ARG A 177 -6.57 9.13 -3.52
N SER A 178 -6.90 8.12 -2.73
CA SER A 178 -6.15 7.80 -1.51
C SER A 178 -4.67 7.52 -1.81
N MET A 179 -4.38 6.82 -2.91
CA MET A 179 -3.01 6.54 -3.35
C MET A 179 -2.31 7.76 -3.98
N ALA A 180 -3.06 8.66 -4.64
CA ALA A 180 -2.52 9.86 -5.29
C ALA A 180 -2.12 10.96 -4.30
N LEU A 181 -2.73 11.01 -3.10
CA LEU A 181 -2.39 11.97 -2.04
C LEU A 181 -0.97 11.80 -1.49
N ASN A 182 -0.35 10.63 -1.69
CA ASN A 182 1.03 10.35 -1.32
C ASN A 182 1.99 10.86 -2.41
N VAL A 183 2.28 12.15 -2.43
CA VAL A 183 3.14 12.79 -3.45
C VAL A 183 4.61 12.53 -3.14
N ASP A 184 5.32 11.86 -4.07
CA ASP A 184 6.77 11.76 -4.00
C ASP A 184 7.38 13.14 -4.30
N LYS A 185 8.40 13.52 -3.53
CA LYS A 185 9.17 14.74 -3.74
C LYS A 185 10.47 14.39 -4.43
N VAL A 186 10.92 15.28 -5.31
CA VAL A 186 12.15 15.13 -6.08
C VAL A 186 13.01 16.39 -5.96
N TRP A 187 14.32 16.21 -6.03
CA TRP A 187 15.26 17.34 -6.06
C TRP A 187 15.32 17.91 -7.46
N VAL A 188 14.98 19.18 -7.60
CA VAL A 188 15.10 19.93 -8.85
C VAL A 188 16.22 20.96 -8.70
N ARG A 189 17.16 20.98 -9.65
CA ARG A 189 18.24 21.94 -9.70
C ARG A 189 17.70 23.25 -10.30
N THR A 190 17.87 24.34 -9.56
CA THR A 190 17.54 25.68 -9.99
C THR A 190 18.79 26.56 -9.96
N PRO A 191 18.78 27.75 -10.59
CA PRO A 191 19.91 28.69 -10.52
C PRO A 191 20.30 29.14 -9.10
N GLN A 192 19.40 28.93 -8.13
CA GLN A 192 19.59 29.29 -6.72
C GLN A 192 20.00 28.10 -5.84
N GLY A 193 20.12 26.91 -6.41
CA GLY A 193 20.45 25.67 -5.72
C GLY A 193 19.42 24.56 -5.95
N GLU A 194 19.58 23.46 -5.23
CA GLU A 194 18.66 22.34 -5.31
C GLU A 194 17.46 22.55 -4.38
N VAL A 195 16.26 22.35 -4.90
CA VAL A 195 15.00 22.52 -4.16
C VAL A 195 14.19 21.23 -4.23
N LEU A 196 13.69 20.78 -3.07
CA LEU A 196 12.83 19.61 -2.98
C LEU A 196 11.40 19.99 -3.34
N VAL A 197 10.91 19.55 -4.50
CA VAL A 197 9.57 19.86 -5.00
C VAL A 197 8.73 18.58 -5.17
N PRO A 198 7.40 18.68 -5.06
CA PRO A 198 6.52 17.59 -5.45
C PRO A 198 6.73 17.20 -6.92
N LEU A 199 6.74 15.89 -7.22
CA LEU A 199 6.90 15.40 -8.59
C LEU A 199 5.86 15.99 -9.58
N THR A 200 4.68 16.33 -9.08
CA THR A 200 3.60 16.96 -9.85
C THR A 200 3.93 18.39 -10.34
N ARG A 201 4.96 19.03 -9.79
CA ARG A 201 5.43 20.37 -10.19
C ARG A 201 6.63 20.32 -11.14
N VAL A 202 7.07 19.13 -11.52
CA VAL A 202 8.17 18.97 -12.47
C VAL A 202 7.62 19.06 -13.89
N HIS A 203 8.18 19.97 -14.68
CA HIS A 203 7.83 20.19 -16.07
C HIS A 203 8.87 19.58 -17.00
N ALA A 204 8.49 19.37 -18.25
CA ALA A 204 9.44 18.94 -19.27
C ALA A 204 10.54 20.00 -19.44
N GLY A 205 11.80 19.57 -19.34
CA GLY A 205 12.97 20.45 -19.38
C GLY A 205 13.57 20.76 -18.02
N ASP A 206 12.90 20.45 -16.91
CA ASP A 206 13.47 20.63 -15.56
C ASP A 206 14.63 19.65 -15.31
N GLU A 207 15.63 20.11 -14.55
CA GLU A 207 16.78 19.31 -14.16
C GLU A 207 16.53 18.62 -12.82
N VAL A 208 16.36 17.30 -12.86
CA VAL A 208 16.09 16.49 -11.66
C VAL A 208 17.35 15.75 -11.23
N VAL A 209 17.70 15.88 -9.96
CA VAL A 209 18.86 15.22 -9.34
C VAL A 209 18.45 13.90 -8.73
N VAL A 210 19.11 12.81 -9.14
CA VAL A 210 18.84 11.47 -8.61
C VAL A 210 20.14 10.86 -8.07
N ARG A 211 20.13 10.49 -6.79
CA ARG A 211 21.27 9.94 -6.06
C ARG A 211 21.14 8.44 -5.85
N SER A 212 22.26 7.83 -5.50
CA SER A 212 22.30 6.40 -5.13
C SER A 212 21.18 6.02 -4.13
N GLY A 213 20.56 4.85 -4.35
CA GLY A 213 19.43 4.35 -3.58
C GLY A 213 18.07 4.94 -3.98
N ASN A 214 18.01 5.95 -4.86
CA ASN A 214 16.75 6.57 -5.28
C ASN A 214 16.26 6.03 -6.63
N MET A 215 14.95 6.00 -6.76
CA MET A 215 14.27 5.66 -8.01
C MET A 215 14.23 6.88 -8.93
N ILE A 216 14.46 6.65 -10.22
CA ILE A 216 14.31 7.65 -11.27
C ILE A 216 12.81 7.96 -11.40
N PRO A 217 12.38 9.21 -11.12
CA PRO A 217 10.96 9.52 -10.94
C PRO A 217 10.20 9.71 -12.25
N LEU A 218 10.92 9.96 -13.36
CA LEU A 218 10.35 10.25 -14.67
C LEU A 218 11.35 9.90 -15.78
N ASP A 219 10.84 9.70 -17.00
CA ASP A 219 11.68 9.46 -18.16
C ASP A 219 12.51 10.72 -18.49
N GLY A 220 13.80 10.53 -18.70
CA GLY A 220 14.70 11.64 -18.97
C GLY A 220 15.97 11.25 -19.71
N MET A 221 16.83 12.24 -19.90
CA MET A 221 18.17 12.06 -20.45
C MET A 221 19.18 12.59 -19.44
N VAL A 222 20.22 11.83 -19.16
CA VAL A 222 21.30 12.25 -18.25
C VAL A 222 22.00 13.47 -18.84
N LEU A 223 21.97 14.58 -18.13
CA LEU A 223 22.65 15.83 -18.47
C LEU A 223 24.09 15.82 -17.95
N GLU A 224 24.25 15.38 -16.70
CA GLU A 224 25.51 15.44 -15.96
C GLU A 224 25.60 14.26 -14.99
N GLY A 225 26.80 13.81 -14.70
CA GLY A 225 27.07 12.72 -13.77
C GLY A 225 27.11 11.34 -14.42
N GLU A 226 27.32 10.34 -13.58
CA GLU A 226 27.38 8.93 -13.95
C GLU A 226 26.71 8.09 -12.86
N ALA A 227 25.92 7.11 -13.28
CA ALA A 227 25.23 6.24 -12.37
C ALA A 227 25.10 4.81 -12.90
N MET A 228 25.17 3.84 -11.99
CA MET A 228 24.79 2.45 -12.23
C MET A 228 23.27 2.32 -11.96
N VAL A 229 22.51 2.05 -13.00
CA VAL A 229 21.04 2.03 -12.95
C VAL A 229 20.53 0.60 -13.12
N ASN A 230 19.81 0.12 -12.10
CA ASN A 230 19.11 -1.16 -12.17
C ASN A 230 17.81 -0.98 -12.97
N GLN A 231 17.71 -1.73 -14.06
CA GLN A 231 16.56 -1.72 -14.96
C GLN A 231 15.77 -3.04 -14.91
N ALA A 232 16.01 -3.90 -13.92
CA ALA A 232 15.38 -5.21 -13.80
C ALA A 232 13.84 -5.16 -13.86
N ALA A 233 13.24 -4.11 -13.32
CA ALA A 233 11.80 -3.88 -13.38
C ALA A 233 11.25 -3.71 -14.81
N LEU A 234 12.08 -3.27 -15.76
CA LEU A 234 11.69 -3.04 -17.15
C LEU A 234 12.16 -4.14 -18.10
N THR A 235 13.39 -4.63 -17.90
CA THR A 235 14.06 -5.56 -18.84
C THR A 235 14.09 -7.00 -18.33
N GLY A 236 13.87 -7.22 -17.04
CA GLY A 236 14.04 -8.51 -16.38
C GLY A 236 15.52 -8.89 -16.12
N GLU A 237 16.48 -8.04 -16.53
CA GLU A 237 17.91 -8.27 -16.32
C GLU A 237 18.36 -7.67 -14.99
N SER A 238 18.94 -8.48 -14.12
CA SER A 238 19.35 -8.07 -12.77
C SER A 238 20.68 -7.31 -12.71
N MET A 239 21.46 -7.22 -13.81
CA MET A 239 22.71 -6.47 -13.80
C MET A 239 22.47 -4.97 -14.03
N PRO A 240 23.01 -4.10 -13.17
CA PRO A 240 22.91 -2.64 -13.35
C PRO A 240 23.61 -2.18 -14.62
N VAL A 241 23.00 -1.22 -15.31
CA VAL A 241 23.53 -0.65 -16.56
C VAL A 241 24.15 0.72 -16.26
N ARG A 242 25.41 0.91 -16.68
CA ARG A 242 26.10 2.20 -16.57
C ARG A 242 25.43 3.25 -17.47
N LYS A 243 25.00 4.36 -16.89
CA LYS A 243 24.42 5.52 -17.56
C LYS A 243 25.33 6.73 -17.40
N THR A 244 25.70 7.30 -18.52
CA THR A 244 26.56 8.49 -18.62
C THR A 244 25.81 9.62 -19.32
N THR A 245 26.39 10.81 -19.36
CA THR A 245 25.82 11.97 -20.05
C THR A 245 25.33 11.61 -21.48
N GLY A 246 24.09 12.04 -21.79
CA GLY A 246 23.41 11.70 -23.04
C GLY A 246 22.65 10.37 -23.06
N ALA A 247 22.81 9.53 -22.03
CA ALA A 247 22.08 8.27 -21.94
C ALA A 247 20.61 8.51 -21.54
N THR A 248 19.69 7.74 -22.13
CA THR A 248 18.29 7.75 -21.71
C THR A 248 18.09 6.90 -20.46
N VAL A 249 17.33 7.44 -19.51
CA VAL A 249 16.90 6.79 -18.28
C VAL A 249 15.39 6.74 -18.21
N TYR A 250 14.86 5.72 -17.55
CA TYR A 250 13.43 5.44 -17.53
C TYR A 250 12.87 5.53 -16.12
N ALA A 251 11.66 6.06 -15.99
CA ALA A 251 10.93 6.11 -14.75
C ALA A 251 10.73 4.71 -14.16
N GLY A 252 10.91 4.60 -12.83
CA GLY A 252 10.77 3.31 -12.12
C GLY A 252 12.05 2.48 -12.06
N THR A 253 13.14 2.91 -12.71
CA THR A 253 14.48 2.30 -12.55
C THR A 253 15.20 2.92 -11.36
N VAL A 254 16.17 2.24 -10.78
CA VAL A 254 16.83 2.65 -9.55
C VAL A 254 18.32 2.88 -9.76
N VAL A 255 18.82 4.00 -9.22
CA VAL A 255 20.27 4.28 -9.16
C VAL A 255 20.86 3.46 -8.01
N GLU A 256 21.67 2.45 -8.32
CA GLU A 256 22.38 1.65 -7.31
C GLU A 256 23.62 2.38 -6.79
N GLU A 257 24.42 2.92 -7.71
CA GLU A 257 25.64 3.63 -7.39
C GLU A 257 25.76 4.92 -8.22
N GLY A 258 26.39 5.93 -7.66
CA GLY A 258 26.64 7.23 -8.31
C GLY A 258 25.48 8.22 -8.15
N GLU A 259 25.59 9.31 -8.88
CA GLU A 259 24.61 10.40 -8.94
C GLU A 259 24.48 10.90 -10.37
N CYS A 260 23.27 11.21 -10.80
CA CYS A 260 23.05 11.81 -12.11
C CYS A 260 21.99 12.92 -12.03
N VAL A 261 22.21 13.94 -12.86
CA VAL A 261 21.22 14.99 -13.15
C VAL A 261 20.58 14.63 -14.48
N LEU A 262 19.28 14.52 -14.49
CA LEU A 262 18.51 14.20 -15.70
C LEU A 262 17.60 15.35 -16.11
N VAL A 263 17.44 15.56 -17.39
CA VAL A 263 16.45 16.47 -17.96
C VAL A 263 15.16 15.71 -18.18
N ALA A 264 14.08 16.21 -17.56
CA ALA A 264 12.74 15.62 -17.68
C ALA A 264 12.22 15.70 -19.13
N LYS A 265 11.79 14.55 -19.68
CA LYS A 265 11.17 14.49 -21.02
C LYS A 265 9.65 14.71 -21.01
N ALA A 266 9.00 14.49 -19.87
CA ALA A 266 7.55 14.63 -19.72
C ALA A 266 7.21 15.33 -18.41
N GLU A 267 5.99 15.87 -18.34
CA GLU A 267 5.45 16.46 -17.11
C GLU A 267 5.23 15.38 -16.04
N GLY A 268 5.66 15.65 -14.81
CA GLY A 268 5.68 14.68 -13.71
C GLY A 268 4.31 14.27 -13.15
N GLY A 269 3.21 14.88 -13.63
CA GLY A 269 1.86 14.66 -13.07
C GLY A 269 0.90 13.81 -13.92
N ALA A 270 0.98 13.92 -15.24
CA ALA A 270 -0.05 13.36 -16.14
C ALA A 270 -0.09 11.82 -16.19
N ASN A 271 1.05 11.14 -16.01
CA ASN A 271 1.14 9.68 -16.14
C ASN A 271 0.96 8.92 -14.82
N ARG A 272 0.91 9.60 -13.68
CA ARG A 272 0.89 8.93 -12.38
C ARG A 272 -0.47 8.35 -12.03
N TYR A 273 -1.54 9.10 -12.27
CA TYR A 273 -2.90 8.62 -12.03
C TYR A 273 -3.22 7.41 -12.91
N ASP A 274 -2.84 7.46 -14.17
CA ASP A 274 -3.02 6.34 -15.10
C ASP A 274 -2.20 5.10 -14.68
N LYS A 275 -0.96 5.29 -14.18
CA LYS A 275 -0.17 4.20 -13.59
C LYS A 275 -0.81 3.63 -12.32
N ILE A 276 -1.37 4.47 -11.45
CA ILE A 276 -2.11 4.02 -10.25
C ILE A 276 -3.36 3.24 -10.66
N VAL A 277 -4.13 3.75 -11.61
CA VAL A 277 -5.32 3.05 -12.14
C VAL A 277 -4.92 1.72 -12.78
N ALA A 278 -3.87 1.69 -13.59
CA ALA A 278 -3.35 0.46 -14.20
C ALA A 278 -2.89 -0.54 -13.12
N MET A 279 -2.19 -0.08 -12.08
CA MET A 279 -1.76 -0.92 -10.95
C MET A 279 -2.96 -1.48 -10.16
N ILE A 280 -4.01 -0.68 -9.98
CA ILE A 280 -5.26 -1.13 -9.33
C ILE A 280 -5.98 -2.16 -10.21
N GLU A 281 -6.05 -1.93 -11.53
CA GLU A 281 -6.64 -2.89 -12.48
C GLU A 281 -5.85 -4.20 -12.55
N GLU A 282 -4.53 -4.13 -12.44
CA GLU A 282 -3.66 -5.31 -12.35
C GLU A 282 -3.84 -6.02 -11.01
N SER A 283 -3.97 -5.26 -9.93
CA SER A 283 -4.31 -5.77 -8.59
C SER A 283 -5.66 -6.50 -8.57
N GLU A 284 -6.67 -6.03 -9.32
CA GLU A 284 -7.94 -6.76 -9.49
C GLU A 284 -7.75 -8.13 -10.16
N LYS A 285 -6.73 -8.30 -10.99
CA LYS A 285 -6.38 -9.60 -11.59
C LYS A 285 -5.75 -10.56 -10.57
N LEU A 286 -5.11 -10.02 -9.52
CA LEU A 286 -4.53 -10.76 -8.41
C LEU A 286 -5.60 -11.09 -7.34
N LYS A 287 -6.71 -11.73 -7.79
CA LYS A 287 -7.83 -12.09 -6.90
C LYS A 287 -7.38 -12.98 -5.77
N SER A 288 -7.94 -12.75 -4.58
CA SER A 288 -7.68 -13.57 -3.41
C SER A 288 -8.19 -15.00 -3.60
N GLY A 289 -7.54 -15.97 -2.97
CA GLY A 289 -7.97 -17.37 -3.02
C GLY A 289 -9.35 -17.58 -2.40
N THR A 290 -9.70 -16.81 -1.37
CA THR A 290 -11.01 -16.83 -0.70
C THR A 290 -12.09 -16.26 -1.60
N GLU A 291 -11.82 -15.16 -2.30
CA GLU A 291 -12.72 -14.60 -3.30
C GLU A 291 -13.03 -15.59 -4.40
N ASN A 292 -12.00 -16.20 -5.00
CA ASN A 292 -12.18 -17.21 -6.05
C ASN A 292 -12.97 -18.43 -5.57
N ARG A 293 -12.72 -18.91 -4.35
CA ARG A 293 -13.48 -20.04 -3.76
C ARG A 293 -14.95 -19.70 -3.56
N ALA A 294 -15.24 -18.51 -3.06
CA ALA A 294 -16.61 -18.08 -2.83
C ALA A 294 -17.39 -17.92 -4.15
N LEU A 295 -16.75 -17.36 -5.19
CA LEU A 295 -17.33 -17.28 -6.53
C LEU A 295 -17.61 -18.66 -7.12
N GLN A 296 -16.66 -19.58 -7.03
CA GLN A 296 -16.85 -20.97 -7.48
C GLN A 296 -17.96 -21.70 -6.73
N LEU A 297 -18.09 -21.47 -5.41
CA LEU A 297 -19.18 -22.04 -4.62
C LEU A 297 -20.55 -21.49 -5.05
N ALA A 298 -20.62 -20.18 -5.31
CA ALA A 298 -21.84 -19.54 -5.78
C ALA A 298 -22.30 -20.13 -7.12
N ASP A 299 -21.38 -20.28 -8.09
CA ASP A 299 -21.70 -20.85 -9.40
C ASP A 299 -22.10 -22.34 -9.29
N ARG A 300 -21.52 -23.12 -8.34
CA ARG A 300 -21.92 -24.51 -8.06
C ARG A 300 -23.34 -24.64 -7.50
N LEU A 301 -23.92 -23.56 -6.96
CA LEU A 301 -25.30 -23.57 -6.46
C LEU A 301 -26.35 -23.40 -7.59
N VAL A 302 -25.96 -22.87 -8.76
CA VAL A 302 -26.87 -22.68 -9.90
C VAL A 302 -27.58 -23.97 -10.34
N PRO A 303 -26.89 -25.12 -10.52
CA PRO A 303 -27.57 -26.38 -10.85
C PRO A 303 -28.58 -26.82 -9.79
N TRP A 304 -28.30 -26.55 -8.51
CA TRP A 304 -29.22 -26.87 -7.40
C TRP A 304 -30.47 -25.99 -7.39
N CYS A 305 -30.32 -24.70 -7.75
CA CYS A 305 -31.47 -23.82 -7.95
C CYS A 305 -32.35 -24.28 -9.09
N LEU A 306 -31.74 -24.71 -10.21
CA LEU A 306 -32.49 -25.32 -11.34
C LEU A 306 -33.22 -26.61 -10.94
N ALA A 307 -32.53 -27.53 -10.27
CA ALA A 307 -33.12 -28.78 -9.76
C ALA A 307 -34.26 -28.48 -8.75
N GLY A 308 -34.06 -27.54 -7.84
CA GLY A 308 -35.08 -27.05 -6.90
C GLY A 308 -36.32 -26.49 -7.60
N THR A 309 -36.11 -25.72 -8.67
CA THR A 309 -37.19 -25.17 -9.49
C THR A 309 -38.01 -26.27 -10.15
N VAL A 310 -37.36 -27.26 -10.77
CA VAL A 310 -38.02 -28.41 -11.40
C VAL A 310 -38.77 -29.24 -10.34
N ALA A 311 -38.13 -29.51 -9.21
CA ALA A 311 -38.77 -30.28 -8.11
C ALA A 311 -40.00 -29.51 -7.56
N THR A 312 -39.88 -28.21 -7.28
CA THR A 312 -40.99 -27.40 -6.81
C THR A 312 -42.15 -27.41 -7.81
N TYR A 313 -41.88 -27.30 -9.11
CA TYR A 313 -42.93 -27.44 -10.13
C TYR A 313 -43.57 -28.84 -10.13
N ALA A 314 -42.76 -29.91 -10.06
CA ALA A 314 -43.23 -31.27 -10.06
C ALA A 314 -44.17 -31.56 -8.87
N PHE A 315 -43.81 -31.06 -7.68
CA PHE A 315 -44.63 -31.28 -6.47
C PHE A 315 -45.84 -30.38 -6.35
N THR A 316 -45.68 -29.08 -6.70
CA THR A 316 -46.74 -28.09 -6.48
C THR A 316 -47.61 -27.84 -7.68
N ARG A 317 -47.16 -28.19 -8.88
CA ARG A 317 -47.76 -27.87 -10.19
C ARG A 317 -48.02 -26.35 -10.35
N ASN A 318 -47.31 -25.53 -9.58
CA ASN A 318 -47.45 -24.08 -9.57
C ASN A 318 -46.19 -23.40 -10.13
N VAL A 319 -46.30 -22.88 -11.36
CA VAL A 319 -45.22 -22.22 -12.06
C VAL A 319 -44.73 -20.97 -11.30
N THR A 320 -45.63 -20.23 -10.62
CA THR A 320 -45.27 -19.03 -9.85
C THR A 320 -44.31 -19.36 -8.71
N ARG A 321 -44.58 -20.45 -7.97
CA ARG A 321 -43.67 -20.94 -6.92
C ARG A 321 -42.33 -21.41 -7.48
N ALA A 322 -42.34 -22.08 -8.60
CA ALA A 322 -41.11 -22.51 -9.27
C ALA A 322 -40.27 -21.28 -9.75
N ILE A 323 -40.88 -20.29 -10.38
CA ILE A 323 -40.21 -19.07 -10.83
C ILE A 323 -39.62 -18.27 -9.63
N SER A 324 -40.26 -18.29 -8.46
CA SER A 324 -39.75 -17.58 -7.28
C SER A 324 -38.37 -18.06 -6.84
N ILE A 325 -38.01 -19.33 -7.10
CA ILE A 325 -36.67 -19.88 -6.84
C ILE A 325 -35.64 -19.29 -7.81
N LEU A 326 -36.00 -19.13 -9.09
CA LEU A 326 -35.12 -18.55 -10.10
C LEU A 326 -34.82 -17.08 -9.91
N MET A 327 -35.64 -16.38 -9.08
CA MET A 327 -35.44 -14.95 -8.79
C MET A 327 -34.35 -14.67 -7.78
N VAL A 328 -33.80 -15.67 -7.16
CA VAL A 328 -32.82 -15.55 -6.06
C VAL A 328 -31.58 -16.33 -6.42
N ASP A 329 -30.46 -15.66 -6.56
CA ASP A 329 -29.16 -16.27 -6.80
C ASP A 329 -28.20 -15.99 -5.63
N PHE A 330 -27.10 -16.71 -5.56
CA PHE A 330 -26.06 -16.52 -4.56
C PHE A 330 -24.84 -15.77 -5.11
N SER A 331 -24.74 -15.66 -6.42
CA SER A 331 -23.54 -15.21 -7.12
C SER A 331 -23.44 -13.69 -7.16
N CYS A 332 -24.53 -12.98 -7.48
CA CYS A 332 -24.53 -11.53 -7.66
C CYS A 332 -24.01 -10.77 -6.43
N ALA A 333 -24.55 -11.11 -5.25
CA ALA A 333 -24.14 -10.45 -4.02
C ALA A 333 -22.66 -10.70 -3.66
N LEU A 334 -22.16 -11.91 -3.92
CA LEU A 334 -20.76 -12.27 -3.62
C LEU A 334 -19.79 -11.66 -4.64
N LYS A 335 -20.13 -11.73 -5.95
CA LYS A 335 -19.33 -11.14 -7.04
C LYS A 335 -19.11 -9.64 -6.85
N LEU A 336 -20.06 -8.94 -6.23
CA LEU A 336 -19.97 -7.52 -5.98
C LEU A 336 -19.35 -7.18 -4.63
N SER A 337 -19.83 -7.80 -3.54
CA SER A 337 -19.46 -7.37 -2.18
C SER A 337 -18.02 -7.72 -1.80
N MET A 338 -17.44 -8.78 -2.35
CA MET A 338 -16.07 -9.18 -1.99
C MET A 338 -15.01 -8.26 -2.58
N PRO A 339 -14.98 -7.98 -3.88
CA PRO A 339 -14.04 -6.99 -4.44
C PRO A 339 -14.18 -5.62 -3.76
N LEU A 340 -15.42 -5.19 -3.47
CA LEU A 340 -15.66 -3.92 -2.78
C LEU A 340 -15.07 -3.89 -1.36
N ALA A 341 -15.17 -4.99 -0.62
CA ALA A 341 -14.56 -5.08 0.71
C ALA A 341 -13.03 -5.00 0.63
N VAL A 342 -12.42 -5.63 -0.37
CA VAL A 342 -10.98 -5.57 -0.62
C VAL A 342 -10.55 -4.15 -1.00
N LEU A 343 -11.25 -3.51 -1.93
CA LEU A 343 -10.96 -2.12 -2.34
C LEU A 343 -11.13 -1.14 -1.16
N SER A 344 -12.15 -1.36 -0.31
CA SER A 344 -12.33 -0.57 0.91
C SER A 344 -11.17 -0.77 1.90
N ALA A 345 -10.70 -2.00 2.08
CA ALA A 345 -9.53 -2.30 2.91
C ALA A 345 -8.26 -1.64 2.38
N MET A 346 -8.02 -1.70 1.07
CA MET A 346 -6.87 -1.05 0.44
C MET A 346 -6.93 0.48 0.57
N ARG A 347 -8.13 1.08 0.41
CA ARG A 347 -8.35 2.50 0.66
C ARG A 347 -8.04 2.88 2.10
N GLU A 348 -8.56 2.11 3.06
CA GLU A 348 -8.33 2.35 4.49
C GLU A 348 -6.84 2.21 4.85
N CYS A 349 -6.12 1.21 4.28
CA CYS A 349 -4.66 1.13 4.38
C CYS A 349 -3.98 2.42 3.88
N GLY A 350 -4.45 2.97 2.74
CA GLY A 350 -3.93 4.22 2.18
C GLY A 350 -4.07 5.42 3.12
N GLU A 351 -5.14 5.49 3.92
CA GLU A 351 -5.35 6.54 4.93
C GLU A 351 -4.30 6.49 6.06
N TYR A 352 -3.68 5.31 6.30
CA TYR A 352 -2.58 5.10 7.24
C TYR A 352 -1.21 5.05 6.55
N HIS A 353 -1.08 5.62 5.36
CA HIS A 353 0.17 5.63 4.59
C HIS A 353 0.72 4.24 4.23
N ILE A 354 -0.16 3.24 4.17
CA ILE A 354 0.17 1.88 3.80
C ILE A 354 -0.33 1.62 2.38
N THR A 355 0.57 1.26 1.47
CA THR A 355 0.22 0.88 0.10
C THR A 355 0.28 -0.63 -0.05
N VAL A 356 -0.82 -1.26 -0.48
CA VAL A 356 -0.92 -2.70 -0.71
C VAL A 356 -1.11 -2.96 -2.20
N LYS A 357 -0.28 -3.81 -2.81
CA LYS A 357 -0.31 -4.09 -4.26
C LYS A 357 -1.45 -5.03 -4.69
N GLY A 358 -2.19 -5.62 -3.78
CA GLY A 358 -3.33 -6.48 -4.14
C GLY A 358 -4.01 -7.16 -2.96
N GLY A 359 -5.29 -7.51 -3.15
CA GLY A 359 -6.13 -8.13 -2.13
C GLY A 359 -5.62 -9.49 -1.63
N LYS A 360 -4.90 -10.23 -2.48
CA LYS A 360 -4.29 -11.52 -2.08
C LYS A 360 -3.31 -11.36 -0.91
N TYR A 361 -2.63 -10.23 -0.82
CA TYR A 361 -1.65 -9.95 0.24
C TYR A 361 -2.34 -9.64 1.58
N LEU A 362 -3.47 -8.93 1.54
CA LEU A 362 -4.29 -8.75 2.75
C LEU A 362 -4.87 -10.07 3.26
N GLU A 363 -5.27 -10.97 2.35
CA GLU A 363 -5.73 -12.31 2.73
C GLU A 363 -4.60 -13.14 3.33
N ALA A 364 -3.42 -13.14 2.71
CA ALA A 364 -2.24 -13.84 3.23
C ALA A 364 -1.84 -13.27 4.60
N LEU A 365 -1.84 -11.94 4.75
CA LEU A 365 -1.54 -11.28 6.01
C LEU A 365 -2.53 -11.64 7.13
N ALA A 366 -3.82 -11.77 6.82
CA ALA A 366 -4.80 -12.22 7.81
C ALA A 366 -4.48 -13.62 8.35
N LYS A 367 -3.91 -14.50 7.49
CA LYS A 367 -3.51 -15.88 7.84
C LYS A 367 -2.10 -16.00 8.40
N ALA A 368 -1.29 -14.95 8.24
CA ALA A 368 0.11 -14.96 8.65
C ALA A 368 0.25 -15.29 10.14
N ASP A 369 1.12 -16.25 10.40
CA ASP A 369 1.47 -16.74 11.73
C ASP A 369 2.92 -16.43 12.12
N THR A 370 3.79 -16.20 11.15
CA THR A 370 5.22 -15.96 11.33
C THR A 370 5.61 -14.61 10.72
N ILE A 371 6.31 -13.78 11.50
CA ILE A 371 6.91 -12.53 11.02
C ILE A 371 8.42 -12.59 11.21
N VAL A 372 9.14 -12.29 10.12
CA VAL A 372 10.59 -12.15 10.09
C VAL A 372 10.94 -10.67 9.94
N PHE A 373 11.69 -10.15 10.88
CA PHE A 373 12.18 -8.77 10.86
C PHE A 373 13.65 -8.75 10.49
N ASP A 374 14.03 -7.90 9.53
CA ASP A 374 15.40 -7.42 9.51
C ASP A 374 15.63 -6.50 10.72
N LYS A 375 16.85 -6.42 11.23
CA LYS A 375 17.17 -5.53 12.35
C LYS A 375 17.28 -4.08 11.89
N THR A 376 18.21 -3.85 10.96
CA THR A 376 18.67 -2.50 10.59
C THR A 376 17.64 -1.78 9.72
N GLY A 377 17.27 -0.55 10.10
CA GLY A 377 16.23 0.22 9.37
C GLY A 377 14.80 -0.27 9.57
N THR A 378 14.61 -1.42 10.22
CA THR A 378 13.30 -2.01 10.52
C THR A 378 13.00 -1.89 12.01
N LEU A 379 13.67 -2.66 12.86
CA LEU A 379 13.55 -2.56 14.32
C LEU A 379 14.32 -1.38 14.88
N THR A 380 15.28 -0.85 14.12
CA THR A 380 16.09 0.33 14.42
C THR A 380 15.77 1.47 13.44
N HIS A 381 16.32 2.66 13.71
CA HIS A 381 16.15 3.84 12.85
C HIS A 381 17.14 3.92 11.69
N ALA A 382 18.09 2.98 11.55
CA ALA A 382 19.22 3.05 10.63
C ALA A 382 20.02 4.38 10.71
N THR A 383 20.06 4.94 11.91
CA THR A 383 20.81 6.18 12.22
C THR A 383 21.82 5.89 13.32
N PRO A 384 22.94 5.21 13.01
CA PRO A 384 23.96 4.91 14.01
C PRO A 384 24.42 6.17 14.74
N GLN A 385 24.67 6.05 16.03
CA GLN A 385 25.13 7.13 16.89
C GLN A 385 26.30 6.64 17.74
N VAL A 386 27.28 7.53 17.95
CA VAL A 386 28.38 7.27 18.90
C VAL A 386 27.83 7.40 20.31
N VAL A 387 27.77 6.27 21.02
CA VAL A 387 27.26 6.20 22.41
C VAL A 387 28.38 6.50 23.38
N GLN A 388 29.56 5.93 23.13
CA GLN A 388 30.70 6.04 24.02
C GLN A 388 32.00 6.04 23.22
N VAL A 389 32.99 6.80 23.69
CA VAL A 389 34.37 6.73 23.23
C VAL A 389 35.21 6.24 24.37
N VAL A 390 35.92 5.14 24.23
CA VAL A 390 36.78 4.54 25.23
C VAL A 390 38.24 4.71 24.81
N PRO A 391 38.97 5.71 25.37
CA PRO A 391 40.35 5.96 25.02
C PRO A 391 41.30 4.92 25.62
N PHE A 392 42.39 4.63 24.92
CA PHE A 392 43.48 3.74 25.33
C PHE A 392 44.81 4.45 25.16
N SER A 393 45.92 3.87 25.62
CA SER A 393 47.28 4.40 25.46
C SER A 393 47.49 5.83 26.02
N GLY A 394 46.66 6.25 27.00
CA GLY A 394 46.73 7.59 27.55
C GLY A 394 46.17 8.70 26.66
N CYS A 395 45.55 8.38 25.54
CA CYS A 395 44.84 9.34 24.67
C CYS A 395 43.60 9.90 25.38
N GLY A 396 43.16 11.10 24.98
CA GLY A 396 41.90 11.67 25.42
C GLY A 396 40.72 11.27 24.54
N GLU A 397 39.47 11.26 25.08
CA GLU A 397 38.26 10.97 24.29
C GLU A 397 38.11 11.89 23.08
N GLN A 398 38.44 13.18 23.25
CA GLN A 398 38.35 14.16 22.15
C GLN A 398 39.37 13.88 21.07
N GLU A 399 40.58 13.47 21.43
CA GLU A 399 41.64 13.12 20.49
C GLU A 399 41.31 11.89 19.69
N VAL A 400 40.77 10.84 20.33
CA VAL A 400 40.31 9.61 19.65
C VAL A 400 39.22 9.94 18.66
N LEU A 401 38.22 10.73 19.07
CA LEU A 401 37.11 11.10 18.21
C LEU A 401 37.52 12.04 17.05
N GLN A 402 38.48 12.94 17.30
CA GLN A 402 39.03 13.84 16.28
C GLN A 402 39.80 13.05 15.20
N LEU A 403 40.68 12.14 15.62
CA LEU A 403 41.43 11.28 14.69
C LEU A 403 40.50 10.38 13.87
N ALA A 404 39.50 9.80 14.52
CA ALA A 404 38.53 8.95 13.85
C ALA A 404 37.69 9.73 12.85
N ALA A 405 37.18 10.93 13.21
CA ALA A 405 36.40 11.77 12.30
C ALA A 405 37.22 12.23 11.09
N CYS A 406 38.49 12.57 11.32
CA CYS A 406 39.40 12.96 10.25
C CYS A 406 39.62 11.84 9.20
N LEU A 407 39.73 10.58 9.62
CA LEU A 407 39.90 9.44 8.73
C LEU A 407 38.58 9.05 8.03
N GLU A 408 37.47 9.08 8.74
CA GLU A 408 36.16 8.62 8.25
C GLU A 408 35.44 9.65 7.36
N GLU A 409 35.82 10.91 7.34
CA GLU A 409 35.15 11.98 6.56
C GLU A 409 35.15 11.71 5.05
N HIS A 410 36.16 11.02 4.55
CA HIS A 410 36.31 10.74 3.12
C HIS A 410 35.55 9.52 2.60
N PHE A 411 35.01 8.71 3.50
CA PHE A 411 34.33 7.45 3.16
C PHE A 411 32.92 7.42 3.78
N PRO A 412 31.94 8.06 3.15
CA PRO A 412 30.61 8.26 3.71
C PRO A 412 29.80 6.96 3.75
N HIS A 413 30.00 6.17 4.81
CA HIS A 413 29.09 5.09 5.17
C HIS A 413 28.41 5.39 6.52
N SER A 414 27.42 4.60 6.91
CA SER A 414 26.53 4.91 8.05
C SER A 414 27.29 5.10 9.37
N MET A 415 28.32 4.28 9.65
CA MET A 415 29.14 4.38 10.85
C MET A 415 30.11 5.57 10.79
N ALA A 416 30.73 5.83 9.65
CA ALA A 416 31.56 7.01 9.43
C ALA A 416 30.79 8.29 9.67
N ASN A 417 29.59 8.41 9.09
CA ASN A 417 28.72 9.55 9.29
C ASN A 417 28.33 9.75 10.76
N ALA A 418 28.21 8.67 11.56
CA ALA A 418 27.95 8.76 12.99
C ALA A 418 29.14 9.36 13.74
N VAL A 419 30.37 8.95 13.40
CA VAL A 419 31.60 9.46 14.00
C VAL A 419 31.80 10.93 13.68
N VAL A 420 31.69 11.31 12.40
CA VAL A 420 31.83 12.71 11.94
C VAL A 420 30.77 13.60 12.59
N ARG A 421 29.52 13.13 12.67
CA ARG A 421 28.43 13.85 13.34
C ARG A 421 28.71 14.06 14.83
N ALA A 422 29.16 13.01 15.52
CA ALA A 422 29.48 13.09 16.93
C ALA A 422 30.63 14.08 17.22
N ALA A 423 31.64 14.13 16.36
CA ALA A 423 32.70 15.12 16.45
C ALA A 423 32.17 16.56 16.27
N LYS A 424 31.33 16.78 15.25
CA LYS A 424 30.69 18.07 14.98
C LYS A 424 29.79 18.55 16.12
N GLU A 425 28.97 17.68 16.68
CA GLU A 425 28.07 17.98 17.81
C GLU A 425 28.84 18.34 19.09
N ARG A 426 30.02 17.76 19.28
CA ARG A 426 30.93 18.10 20.41
C ARG A 426 31.83 19.30 20.11
N GLY A 427 31.67 19.96 18.95
CA GLY A 427 32.44 21.14 18.58
C GLY A 427 33.92 20.84 18.31
N ILE A 428 34.26 19.58 17.97
CA ILE A 428 35.62 19.15 17.67
C ILE A 428 35.88 19.50 16.19
N SER A 429 36.84 20.41 15.97
CA SER A 429 37.33 20.69 14.61
C SER A 429 38.24 19.56 14.17
N HIS A 430 37.98 19.02 13.01
CA HIS A 430 38.78 17.98 12.35
C HIS A 430 39.27 18.51 10.99
N GLU A 431 40.18 19.50 11.02
CA GLU A 431 40.88 19.90 9.80
C GLU A 431 41.70 18.72 9.27
N GLU A 432 41.87 18.62 7.93
CA GLU A 432 42.66 17.57 7.29
C GLU A 432 44.07 17.51 7.87
N MET A 433 44.31 16.58 8.77
CA MET A 433 45.62 16.37 9.42
C MET A 433 46.40 15.18 8.85
N HIS A 434 45.83 14.48 7.86
CA HIS A 434 46.38 13.28 7.30
C HIS A 434 47.02 13.51 5.92
N SER A 435 47.93 12.62 5.54
CA SER A 435 48.41 12.47 4.19
C SER A 435 47.43 11.57 3.39
N GLU A 436 47.91 10.96 2.33
CA GLU A 436 47.12 10.04 1.49
C GLU A 436 46.38 8.96 2.34
N VAL A 437 45.06 8.79 2.11
CA VAL A 437 44.22 7.81 2.81
C VAL A 437 44.09 6.57 1.97
N GLU A 438 44.43 5.41 2.53
CA GLU A 438 44.31 4.11 1.90
C GLU A 438 43.05 3.42 2.43
N TYR A 439 42.08 3.19 1.55
CA TYR A 439 40.85 2.44 1.86
C TYR A 439 41.04 0.95 1.58
N ILE A 440 40.88 0.13 2.59
CA ILE A 440 40.98 -1.34 2.47
C ILE A 440 39.56 -1.89 2.49
N VAL A 441 39.08 -2.30 1.31
CA VAL A 441 37.68 -2.73 1.09
C VAL A 441 37.25 -3.79 2.10
N ALA A 442 36.13 -3.54 2.76
CA ALA A 442 35.49 -4.38 3.80
C ALA A 442 36.28 -4.54 5.12
N HIS A 443 37.42 -3.88 5.29
CA HIS A 443 38.28 -4.05 6.49
C HIS A 443 38.43 -2.75 7.29
N GLY A 444 38.83 -1.65 6.68
CA GLY A 444 39.03 -0.38 7.37
C GLY A 444 39.79 0.65 6.56
N ILE A 445 40.28 1.66 7.25
CA ILE A 445 41.00 2.80 6.67
C ILE A 445 42.38 2.89 7.31
N ALA A 446 43.41 3.11 6.53
CA ALA A 446 44.76 3.37 6.97
C ALA A 446 45.25 4.74 6.43
N SER A 447 45.96 5.52 7.25
CA SER A 447 46.57 6.77 6.84
C SER A 447 47.78 7.11 7.71
N ARG A 448 48.43 8.23 7.41
CA ARG A 448 49.48 8.80 8.26
C ARG A 448 49.11 10.21 8.74
N VAL A 449 49.01 10.36 10.04
CA VAL A 449 48.77 11.62 10.70
C VAL A 449 50.03 12.09 11.42
N GLY A 450 50.57 13.23 11.06
CA GLY A 450 51.82 13.72 11.63
C GLY A 450 53.01 12.77 11.46
N GLY A 451 53.02 11.95 10.38
CA GLY A 451 54.06 10.92 10.13
C GLY A 451 53.80 9.58 10.83
N THR A 452 52.85 9.48 11.73
CA THR A 452 52.43 8.27 12.44
C THR A 452 51.39 7.48 11.65
N ARG A 453 51.57 6.17 11.47
CA ARG A 453 50.55 5.29 10.88
C ARG A 453 49.36 5.18 11.82
N VAL A 454 48.21 5.54 11.35
CA VAL A 454 46.93 5.45 12.06
C VAL A 454 45.97 4.62 11.24
N VAL A 455 45.30 3.65 11.91
CA VAL A 455 44.37 2.72 11.28
C VAL A 455 43.07 2.70 12.06
N ILE A 456 41.94 2.64 11.35
CA ILE A 456 40.61 2.56 11.93
C ILE A 456 39.80 1.48 11.21
N GLY A 457 39.08 0.65 11.94
CA GLY A 457 38.30 -0.43 11.34
C GLY A 457 37.79 -1.48 12.33
N SER A 458 37.48 -2.66 11.79
CA SER A 458 37.00 -3.81 12.56
C SER A 458 38.06 -4.41 13.48
N ALA A 459 37.66 -5.25 14.43
CA ALA A 459 38.60 -5.97 15.28
C ALA A 459 39.57 -6.85 14.47
N HIS A 460 39.04 -7.55 13.45
CA HIS A 460 39.85 -8.38 12.55
C HIS A 460 40.94 -7.54 11.85
N PHE A 461 40.52 -6.42 11.27
CA PHE A 461 41.48 -5.53 10.60
C PHE A 461 42.57 -5.02 11.53
N ILE A 462 42.20 -4.54 12.73
CA ILE A 462 43.17 -3.94 13.66
C ILE A 462 44.09 -4.98 14.30
N PHE A 463 43.56 -6.14 14.72
CA PHE A 463 44.35 -7.10 15.49
C PHE A 463 44.96 -8.23 14.68
N GLU A 464 44.29 -8.64 13.57
CA GLU A 464 44.79 -9.77 12.76
C GLU A 464 45.56 -9.27 11.53
N ASP A 465 45.01 -8.34 10.76
CA ASP A 465 45.65 -7.86 9.52
C ASP A 465 46.77 -6.87 9.82
N GLU A 466 46.57 -5.88 10.67
CA GLU A 466 47.55 -4.85 11.01
C GLU A 466 48.40 -5.23 12.24
N GLY A 467 48.07 -6.31 12.95
CA GLY A 467 48.83 -6.84 14.07
C GLY A 467 48.96 -5.90 15.25
N CYS A 468 48.05 -4.98 15.40
CA CYS A 468 48.05 -4.02 16.54
C CYS A 468 47.84 -4.72 17.88
N THR A 469 48.35 -4.13 18.94
CA THR A 469 48.28 -4.71 20.30
C THR A 469 47.50 -3.82 21.25
N ILE A 470 46.89 -4.44 22.27
CA ILE A 470 46.27 -3.72 23.39
C ILE A 470 47.37 -3.25 24.30
N PRO A 471 47.29 -1.98 24.81
CA PRO A 471 48.30 -1.45 25.74
C PRO A 471 48.47 -2.30 27.01
N ALA A 472 49.71 -2.45 27.48
CA ALA A 472 50.01 -3.23 28.67
C ALA A 472 49.25 -2.67 29.89
N GLY A 473 48.48 -3.51 30.56
CA GLY A 473 47.68 -3.14 31.73
C GLY A 473 46.26 -2.65 31.43
N GLU A 474 45.88 -2.50 30.18
CA GLU A 474 44.52 -2.03 29.81
C GLU A 474 43.59 -3.16 29.28
N GLN A 475 44.03 -4.43 29.37
CA GLN A 475 43.24 -5.58 28.97
C GLN A 475 41.87 -5.65 29.66
N ALA A 476 41.81 -5.41 30.95
CA ALA A 476 40.57 -5.43 31.73
C ALA A 476 39.55 -4.34 31.25
N LYS A 477 40.06 -3.20 30.74
CA LYS A 477 39.26 -2.14 30.18
C LYS A 477 38.70 -2.53 28.80
N PHE A 478 39.49 -3.25 28.03
CA PHE A 478 39.05 -3.80 26.73
C PHE A 478 38.00 -4.89 26.93
N ASP A 479 38.18 -5.79 27.86
CA ASP A 479 37.23 -6.87 28.16
C ASP A 479 35.91 -6.35 28.76
N ALA A 480 35.92 -5.13 29.33
CA ALA A 480 34.76 -4.47 29.91
C ALA A 480 33.92 -3.67 28.85
N LEU A 481 34.33 -3.68 27.59
CA LEU A 481 33.54 -3.04 26.53
C LEU A 481 32.17 -3.69 26.42
N ASP A 482 31.12 -2.84 26.35
CA ASP A 482 29.74 -3.34 26.32
C ASP A 482 29.44 -4.05 24.99
N PRO A 483 29.09 -5.35 25.06
CA PRO A 483 28.88 -6.17 23.85
C PRO A 483 27.64 -5.80 23.03
N GLN A 484 26.76 -4.96 23.58
CA GLN A 484 25.55 -4.52 22.84
C GLN A 484 25.86 -3.52 21.72
N TYR A 485 27.06 -2.88 21.77
CA TYR A 485 27.46 -1.89 20.78
C TYR A 485 28.34 -2.47 19.67
N SER A 486 28.26 -1.90 18.50
CA SER A 486 29.24 -2.12 17.45
C SER A 486 30.50 -1.33 17.79
N HIS A 487 31.67 -1.97 17.69
CA HIS A 487 32.94 -1.36 18.07
C HIS A 487 33.75 -1.02 16.82
N LEU A 488 34.15 0.24 16.72
CA LEU A 488 35.08 0.73 15.73
C LEU A 488 36.42 1.01 16.46
N TYR A 489 37.46 0.30 16.04
CA TYR A 489 38.76 0.33 16.71
C TYR A 489 39.69 1.31 16.00
N LEU A 490 40.37 2.16 16.75
CA LEU A 490 41.36 3.09 16.28
C LEU A 490 42.73 2.71 16.89
N ALA A 491 43.75 2.51 16.05
CA ALA A 491 45.10 2.25 16.50
C ALA A 491 46.10 3.22 15.87
N ALA A 492 47.12 3.59 16.64
CA ALA A 492 48.21 4.46 16.21
C ALA A 492 49.54 3.80 16.55
N SER A 493 50.49 3.80 15.61
CA SER A 493 51.81 3.16 15.74
C SER A 493 51.78 1.69 16.18
N GLY A 494 50.76 0.93 15.75
CA GLY A 494 50.59 -0.49 16.08
C GLY A 494 50.04 -0.78 17.48
N VAL A 495 49.52 0.25 18.18
CA VAL A 495 48.90 0.10 19.52
C VAL A 495 47.50 0.71 19.49
N LEU A 496 46.55 0.04 20.18
CA LEU A 496 45.18 0.53 20.30
C LEU A 496 45.14 1.88 21.00
N ALA A 497 44.63 2.91 20.31
CA ALA A 497 44.48 4.26 20.82
C ALA A 497 43.09 4.55 21.38
N GLY A 498 42.06 3.88 20.82
CA GLY A 498 40.68 4.05 21.30
C GLY A 498 39.70 3.10 20.63
N VAL A 499 38.54 2.97 21.28
CA VAL A 499 37.39 2.23 20.76
C VAL A 499 36.18 3.14 20.76
N ILE A 500 35.53 3.28 19.62
CA ILE A 500 34.30 4.05 19.46
C ILE A 500 33.14 3.07 19.48
N CYS A 501 32.30 3.17 20.47
CA CYS A 501 31.10 2.34 20.62
C CYS A 501 29.95 3.00 19.87
N ILE A 502 29.42 2.33 18.89
CA ILE A 502 28.34 2.82 18.02
C ILE A 502 27.11 1.95 18.24
N ALA A 503 25.97 2.57 18.45
CA ALA A 503 24.67 1.92 18.49
C ALA A 503 23.75 2.46 17.41
N ASP A 504 22.97 1.56 16.82
CA ASP A 504 21.80 1.95 16.02
C ASP A 504 20.57 1.84 16.95
N PRO A 505 19.98 2.98 17.35
CA PRO A 505 18.94 2.99 18.39
C PRO A 505 17.72 2.20 17.94
N LEU A 506 17.25 1.32 18.83
CA LEU A 506 15.98 0.60 18.63
C LEU A 506 14.82 1.60 18.61
N ARG A 507 13.83 1.30 17.79
CA ARG A 507 12.56 2.03 17.84
C ARG A 507 11.86 1.79 19.17
N PRO A 508 11.47 2.84 19.90
CA PRO A 508 10.92 2.71 21.26
C PRO A 508 9.63 1.88 21.30
N GLU A 509 8.87 1.87 20.22
CA GLU A 509 7.63 1.12 20.08
C GLU A 509 7.83 -0.37 19.72
N ALA A 510 9.04 -0.82 19.32
CA ALA A 510 9.27 -2.15 18.75
C ALA A 510 8.71 -3.29 19.63
N ALA A 511 9.07 -3.33 20.92
CA ALA A 511 8.59 -4.35 21.84
C ALA A 511 7.06 -4.34 22.00
N GLN A 512 6.45 -3.15 22.06
CA GLN A 512 5.00 -3.00 22.19
C GLN A 512 4.28 -3.46 20.93
N VAL A 513 4.82 -3.15 19.73
CA VAL A 513 4.31 -3.59 18.44
C VAL A 513 4.31 -5.11 18.33
N LEU A 514 5.42 -5.78 18.71
CA LEU A 514 5.48 -7.25 18.70
C LEU A 514 4.41 -7.86 19.62
N HIS A 515 4.23 -7.29 20.81
CA HIS A 515 3.18 -7.74 21.72
C HIS A 515 1.77 -7.59 21.14
N LYS A 516 1.48 -6.46 20.45
CA LYS A 516 0.20 -6.24 19.75
C LYS A 516 0.00 -7.20 18.58
N LEU A 517 1.05 -7.47 17.80
CA LEU A 517 1.00 -8.42 16.67
C LEU A 517 0.70 -9.84 17.13
N ARG A 518 1.28 -10.29 18.28
CA ARG A 518 0.94 -11.58 18.89
C ARG A 518 -0.55 -11.67 19.26
N LYS A 519 -1.15 -10.59 19.78
CA LYS A 519 -2.60 -10.54 20.07
C LYS A 519 -3.46 -10.62 18.81
N LEU A 520 -2.92 -10.21 17.67
CA LEU A 520 -3.60 -10.27 16.36
C LEU A 520 -3.38 -11.60 15.63
N GLY A 521 -2.72 -12.58 16.25
CA GLY A 521 -2.61 -13.95 15.72
C GLY A 521 -1.22 -14.33 15.18
N ILE A 522 -0.19 -13.50 15.37
CA ILE A 522 1.19 -13.88 15.08
C ILE A 522 1.69 -14.78 16.19
N THR A 523 2.12 -15.99 15.85
CA THR A 523 2.58 -17.01 16.79
C THR A 523 4.11 -17.06 16.93
N GLN A 524 4.82 -16.61 15.88
CA GLN A 524 6.27 -16.63 15.85
C GLN A 524 6.83 -15.31 15.31
N THR A 525 7.76 -14.73 16.06
CA THR A 525 8.52 -13.53 15.68
C THR A 525 10.00 -13.87 15.60
N VAL A 526 10.62 -13.55 14.46
CA VAL A 526 12.02 -13.88 14.15
C VAL A 526 12.75 -12.59 13.83
N MET A 527 13.95 -12.41 14.36
CA MET A 527 14.87 -11.35 13.97
C MET A 527 16.06 -11.94 13.21
N MET A 528 16.43 -11.32 12.11
CA MET A 528 17.63 -11.66 11.32
C MET A 528 18.53 -10.45 11.19
N THR A 529 19.83 -10.64 11.36
CA THR A 529 20.83 -9.56 11.28
C THR A 529 22.18 -10.08 10.82
N GLY A 530 22.94 -9.24 10.12
CA GLY A 530 24.35 -9.47 9.83
C GLY A 530 25.28 -9.19 11.00
N ASP A 531 24.78 -8.66 12.13
CA ASP A 531 25.58 -8.38 13.32
C ASP A 531 26.08 -9.67 13.99
N SER A 532 27.09 -9.50 14.87
CA SER A 532 27.61 -10.59 15.70
C SER A 532 26.53 -11.22 16.58
N ASP A 533 26.63 -12.51 16.86
CA ASP A 533 25.71 -13.27 17.70
C ASP A 533 25.49 -12.60 19.07
N ARG A 534 26.52 -12.01 19.63
CA ARG A 534 26.48 -11.33 20.95
C ARG A 534 25.56 -10.09 20.92
N THR A 535 25.71 -9.23 19.92
CA THR A 535 24.89 -8.02 19.73
C THR A 535 23.44 -8.40 19.39
N ALA A 536 23.26 -9.37 18.50
CA ALA A 536 21.97 -9.84 18.07
C ALA A 536 21.12 -10.39 19.23
N ARG A 537 21.71 -11.21 20.12
CA ARG A 537 21.01 -11.75 21.30
C ARG A 537 20.62 -10.67 22.29
N ALA A 538 21.47 -9.66 22.51
CA ALA A 538 21.16 -8.55 23.42
C ALA A 538 19.93 -7.77 22.92
N ILE A 539 19.88 -7.46 21.62
CA ILE A 539 18.75 -6.76 20.99
C ILE A 539 17.50 -7.64 20.97
N ALA A 540 17.64 -8.92 20.64
CA ALA A 540 16.53 -9.88 20.62
C ALA A 540 15.85 -9.99 22.00
N ALA A 541 16.62 -10.01 23.07
CA ALA A 541 16.10 -10.03 24.43
C ALA A 541 15.38 -8.72 24.80
N GLN A 542 15.87 -7.58 24.34
CA GLN A 542 15.28 -6.27 24.60
C GLN A 542 13.95 -6.09 23.84
N VAL A 543 13.88 -6.51 22.58
CA VAL A 543 12.67 -6.42 21.76
C VAL A 543 11.67 -7.53 22.09
N GLY A 544 12.16 -8.68 22.56
CA GLY A 544 11.35 -9.84 22.93
C GLY A 544 10.90 -10.68 21.75
N VAL A 545 11.76 -10.89 20.75
CA VAL A 545 11.50 -11.82 19.63
C VAL A 545 11.67 -13.28 20.10
N ASP A 546 10.98 -14.22 19.42
CA ASP A 546 11.00 -15.64 19.80
C ASP A 546 12.28 -16.35 19.31
N ARG A 547 12.81 -15.95 18.15
CA ARG A 547 14.04 -16.49 17.56
C ARG A 547 14.91 -15.37 17.00
N CYS A 548 16.22 -15.55 17.08
CA CYS A 548 17.20 -14.63 16.54
C CYS A 548 18.27 -15.40 15.76
N PHE A 549 18.62 -14.86 14.58
CA PHE A 549 19.71 -15.36 13.74
C PHE A 549 20.69 -14.23 13.49
N ALA A 550 21.94 -14.44 13.87
CA ALA A 550 23.06 -13.52 13.73
C ALA A 550 23.95 -13.91 12.56
N GLU A 551 24.78 -12.99 12.08
CA GLU A 551 25.76 -13.21 11.02
C GLU A 551 25.16 -13.78 9.73
N VAL A 552 23.90 -13.38 9.43
CA VAL A 552 23.08 -13.92 8.34
C VAL A 552 23.36 -13.14 7.06
N LEU A 553 23.68 -13.85 5.99
CA LEU A 553 23.79 -13.28 4.64
C LEU A 553 22.39 -13.11 4.01
N PRO A 554 22.24 -12.25 2.99
CA PRO A 554 20.97 -12.05 2.29
C PRO A 554 20.37 -13.35 1.73
N GLU A 555 21.19 -14.25 1.25
CA GLU A 555 20.78 -15.56 0.71
C GLU A 555 20.21 -16.49 1.79
N ASP A 556 20.79 -16.45 3.00
CA ASP A 556 20.33 -17.25 4.14
C ASP A 556 18.97 -16.78 4.64
N LYS A 557 18.71 -15.45 4.61
CA LYS A 557 17.39 -14.89 4.93
C LYS A 557 16.32 -15.47 4.00
N ALA A 558 16.59 -15.51 2.70
CA ALA A 558 15.69 -16.06 1.71
C ALA A 558 15.52 -17.58 1.85
N ALA A 559 16.59 -18.31 2.22
CA ALA A 559 16.54 -19.74 2.48
C ALA A 559 15.62 -20.03 3.69
N PHE A 560 15.83 -19.35 4.81
CA PHE A 560 14.97 -19.50 5.99
C PHE A 560 13.48 -19.26 5.68
N VAL A 561 13.17 -18.21 4.93
CA VAL A 561 11.79 -17.89 4.52
C VAL A 561 11.19 -19.05 3.71
N ARG A 562 11.95 -19.61 2.74
CA ARG A 562 11.50 -20.77 1.95
C ARG A 562 11.27 -22.01 2.80
N ASP A 563 12.14 -22.29 3.75
CA ASP A 563 12.07 -23.45 4.64
C ASP A 563 10.84 -23.33 5.56
N ALA A 564 10.62 -22.18 6.19
CA ALA A 564 9.44 -21.91 7.01
C ALA A 564 8.13 -22.08 6.22
N LYS A 565 8.10 -21.63 4.94
CA LYS A 565 6.94 -21.86 4.06
C LYS A 565 6.76 -23.34 3.72
N ALA A 566 7.85 -24.08 3.52
CA ALA A 566 7.79 -25.53 3.27
C ALA A 566 7.27 -26.29 4.48
N GLU A 567 7.50 -25.79 5.70
CA GLU A 567 6.92 -26.30 6.95
C GLU A 567 5.42 -25.97 7.11
N GLY A 568 4.87 -25.15 6.24
CA GLY A 568 3.44 -24.79 6.22
C GLY A 568 3.10 -23.48 6.90
N HIS A 569 4.09 -22.69 7.31
CA HIS A 569 3.90 -21.35 7.86
C HIS A 569 3.53 -20.34 6.78
N THR A 570 2.74 -19.33 7.15
CA THR A 570 2.50 -18.15 6.31
C THR A 570 3.38 -17.02 6.79
N VAL A 571 4.42 -16.74 6.00
CA VAL A 571 5.55 -15.90 6.41
C VAL A 571 5.42 -14.49 5.87
N VAL A 572 5.53 -13.51 6.77
CA VAL A 572 5.74 -12.09 6.46
C VAL A 572 7.20 -11.75 6.65
N MET A 573 7.85 -11.18 5.63
CA MET A 573 9.19 -10.62 5.73
C MET A 573 9.10 -9.09 5.75
N ILE A 574 9.79 -8.46 6.70
CA ILE A 574 9.84 -7.01 6.85
C ILE A 574 11.30 -6.57 6.79
N GLY A 575 11.58 -5.66 5.86
CA GLY A 575 12.93 -5.14 5.65
C GLY A 575 12.90 -3.74 5.03
N ASP A 576 14.08 -3.10 4.97
CA ASP A 576 14.24 -1.74 4.44
C ASP A 576 15.22 -1.66 3.27
N GLY A 577 16.05 -2.68 3.06
CA GLY A 577 17.23 -2.63 2.22
C GLY A 577 17.18 -3.47 0.94
N ILE A 578 18.14 -3.19 0.07
CA ILE A 578 18.42 -3.97 -1.14
C ILE A 578 18.78 -5.42 -0.75
N ASN A 579 19.49 -5.59 0.37
CA ASN A 579 19.94 -6.89 0.88
C ASN A 579 18.77 -7.82 1.25
N ASP A 580 17.59 -7.26 1.58
CA ASP A 580 16.41 -8.03 1.95
C ASP A 580 15.54 -8.41 0.75
N SER A 581 15.81 -7.87 -0.44
CA SER A 581 15.03 -8.09 -1.65
C SER A 581 14.79 -9.57 -1.98
N PRO A 582 15.77 -10.48 -1.87
CA PRO A 582 15.55 -11.91 -2.09
C PRO A 582 14.59 -12.53 -1.06
N ALA A 583 14.68 -12.11 0.20
CA ALA A 583 13.83 -12.59 1.29
C ALA A 583 12.41 -12.02 1.20
N LEU A 584 12.26 -10.72 0.87
CA LEU A 584 10.98 -10.07 0.61
C LEU A 584 10.21 -10.76 -0.51
N SER A 585 10.90 -11.09 -1.62
CA SER A 585 10.31 -11.80 -2.75
C SER A 585 9.97 -13.27 -2.45
N ALA A 586 10.72 -13.94 -1.56
CA ALA A 586 10.50 -15.34 -1.19
C ALA A 586 9.31 -15.51 -0.23
N ALA A 587 8.97 -14.49 0.56
CA ALA A 587 7.90 -14.51 1.55
C ALA A 587 6.50 -14.64 0.91
N ASP A 588 5.47 -14.95 1.71
CA ASP A 588 4.08 -14.85 1.29
C ASP A 588 3.65 -13.38 1.18
N ILE A 589 4.24 -12.54 2.05
CA ILE A 589 4.08 -11.09 2.00
C ILE A 589 5.43 -10.44 2.32
N GLY A 590 5.97 -9.68 1.38
CA GLY A 590 7.11 -8.79 1.61
C GLY A 590 6.63 -7.39 1.98
N ILE A 591 7.09 -6.86 3.09
CA ILE A 591 6.75 -5.51 3.56
C ILE A 591 8.01 -4.64 3.60
N ALA A 592 8.01 -3.54 2.87
CA ALA A 592 9.07 -2.54 2.93
C ALA A 592 8.65 -1.33 3.79
N ILE A 593 9.55 -0.88 4.68
CA ILE A 593 9.35 0.31 5.51
C ILE A 593 9.96 1.54 4.82
N HIS A 594 9.46 2.73 5.14
CA HIS A 594 9.72 4.02 4.45
C HIS A 594 11.20 4.40 4.30
N SER A 595 12.05 4.05 5.25
CA SER A 595 13.50 4.27 5.18
C SER A 595 14.20 3.40 4.13
N GLY A 596 13.49 2.42 3.57
CA GLY A 596 14.05 1.44 2.64
C GLY A 596 14.40 2.00 1.28
N ALA A 597 15.38 1.35 0.64
CA ALA A 597 15.79 1.63 -0.72
C ALA A 597 14.62 1.52 -1.72
N ALA A 598 14.66 2.29 -2.80
CA ALA A 598 13.60 2.28 -3.81
C ALA A 598 13.36 0.89 -4.41
N ILE A 599 14.42 0.07 -4.54
CA ILE A 599 14.34 -1.32 -5.00
C ILE A 599 13.50 -2.19 -4.05
N ALA A 600 13.72 -2.07 -2.72
CA ALA A 600 12.95 -2.84 -1.74
C ALA A 600 11.45 -2.50 -1.82
N ARG A 601 11.12 -1.21 -2.02
CA ARG A 601 9.74 -0.75 -2.21
C ARG A 601 9.11 -1.27 -3.50
N GLU A 602 9.89 -1.39 -4.57
CA GLU A 602 9.40 -1.92 -5.85
C GLU A 602 9.13 -3.43 -5.77
N ILE A 603 9.96 -4.18 -5.08
CA ILE A 603 9.82 -5.64 -4.93
C ILE A 603 8.74 -6.00 -3.90
N ALA A 604 8.63 -5.24 -2.81
CA ALA A 604 7.69 -5.53 -1.72
C ALA A 604 6.22 -5.50 -2.17
N ASP A 605 5.42 -6.38 -1.60
CA ASP A 605 3.98 -6.48 -1.82
C ASP A 605 3.19 -5.40 -1.08
N VAL A 606 3.76 -4.92 0.02
CA VAL A 606 3.21 -3.85 0.86
C VAL A 606 4.32 -2.86 1.18
N THR A 607 4.01 -1.57 1.09
CA THR A 607 4.92 -0.50 1.48
C THR A 607 4.30 0.36 2.56
N ILE A 608 5.02 0.58 3.65
CA ILE A 608 4.64 1.45 4.76
C ILE A 608 5.48 2.72 4.70
N ARG A 609 4.84 3.88 4.55
CA ARG A 609 5.52 5.19 4.44
C ARG A 609 5.55 5.98 5.74
N ALA A 610 5.22 5.36 6.84
CA ALA A 610 5.28 5.99 8.16
C ALA A 610 6.60 5.70 8.87
N ASP A 611 6.98 6.58 9.77
CA ASP A 611 8.20 6.45 10.57
C ASP A 611 8.03 5.53 11.79
N SER A 612 6.83 4.96 11.98
CA SER A 612 6.48 4.11 13.11
C SER A 612 6.18 2.67 12.71
N LEU A 613 6.45 1.72 13.57
CA LEU A 613 6.06 0.31 13.41
C LEU A 613 4.58 0.04 13.75
N GLU A 614 3.86 1.00 14.33
CA GLU A 614 2.44 0.84 14.70
C GLU A 614 1.55 0.58 13.50
N GLU A 615 1.93 1.03 12.31
CA GLU A 615 1.23 0.76 11.06
C GLU A 615 1.21 -0.72 10.70
N LEU A 616 2.18 -1.53 11.14
CA LEU A 616 2.14 -2.99 11.01
C LEU A 616 0.96 -3.59 11.78
N VAL A 617 0.71 -3.06 12.98
CA VAL A 617 -0.44 -3.48 13.81
C VAL A 617 -1.74 -3.10 13.13
N THR A 618 -1.81 -1.86 12.62
CA THR A 618 -2.98 -1.36 11.87
C THR A 618 -3.23 -2.20 10.63
N LEU A 619 -2.21 -2.49 9.85
CA LEU A 619 -2.27 -3.31 8.65
C LEU A 619 -2.79 -4.74 8.96
N LYS A 620 -2.25 -5.39 9.99
CA LYS A 620 -2.72 -6.71 10.44
C LYS A 620 -4.16 -6.67 10.95
N ALA A 621 -4.54 -5.61 11.66
CA ALA A 621 -5.92 -5.42 12.14
C ALA A 621 -6.91 -5.26 10.97
N ILE A 622 -6.58 -4.43 9.96
CA ILE A 622 -7.38 -4.27 8.74
C ILE A 622 -7.51 -5.61 8.00
N ALA A 623 -6.42 -6.36 7.84
CA ALA A 623 -6.43 -7.66 7.18
C ALA A 623 -7.36 -8.66 7.90
N ASN A 624 -7.29 -8.73 9.23
CA ASN A 624 -8.16 -9.58 10.06
C ASN A 624 -9.64 -9.14 9.98
N ALA A 625 -9.89 -7.83 10.00
CA ALA A 625 -11.25 -7.28 9.87
C ALA A 625 -11.84 -7.53 8.48
N LEU A 626 -11.04 -7.42 7.42
CA LEU A 626 -11.43 -7.79 6.06
C LEU A 626 -11.87 -9.25 5.98
N GLN A 627 -11.06 -10.18 6.50
CA GLN A 627 -11.39 -11.61 6.50
C GLN A 627 -12.70 -11.89 7.27
N LYS A 628 -12.90 -11.22 8.40
CA LYS A 628 -14.12 -11.30 9.20
C LYS A 628 -15.34 -10.74 8.43
N ARG A 629 -15.17 -9.61 7.73
CA ARG A 629 -16.19 -8.98 6.88
C ARG A 629 -16.61 -9.90 5.74
N VAL A 630 -15.64 -10.45 5.00
CA VAL A 630 -15.85 -11.40 3.91
C VAL A 630 -16.61 -12.64 4.39
N GLY A 631 -16.19 -13.24 5.52
CA GLY A 631 -16.87 -14.39 6.12
C GLY A 631 -18.29 -14.06 6.60
N SER A 632 -18.52 -12.86 7.13
CA SER A 632 -19.86 -12.39 7.54
C SER A 632 -20.78 -12.18 6.34
N ASN A 633 -20.29 -11.54 5.28
CA ASN A 633 -21.05 -11.33 4.06
C ASN A 633 -21.45 -12.67 3.43
N TYR A 634 -20.52 -13.62 3.33
CA TYR A 634 -20.80 -14.95 2.80
C TYR A 634 -21.91 -15.65 3.58
N ARG A 635 -21.82 -15.71 4.91
CA ARG A 635 -22.85 -16.33 5.76
C ARG A 635 -24.21 -15.66 5.62
N PHE A 636 -24.23 -14.34 5.56
CA PHE A 636 -25.47 -13.58 5.39
C PHE A 636 -26.11 -13.87 4.02
N VAL A 637 -25.34 -13.82 2.93
CA VAL A 637 -25.84 -14.11 1.57
C VAL A 637 -26.43 -15.52 1.52
N LEU A 638 -25.70 -16.49 2.05
CA LEU A 638 -26.15 -17.88 2.03
C LEU A 638 -27.45 -18.05 2.83
N SER A 639 -27.53 -17.57 4.06
CA SER A 639 -28.69 -17.75 4.92
C SER A 639 -29.90 -16.97 4.41
N PHE A 640 -29.72 -15.72 4.01
CA PHE A 640 -30.81 -14.83 3.56
C PHE A 640 -31.40 -15.34 2.23
N ASN A 641 -30.58 -15.66 1.25
CA ASN A 641 -31.05 -16.15 -0.04
C ASN A 641 -31.69 -17.54 0.07
N SER A 642 -31.15 -18.44 0.92
CA SER A 642 -31.82 -19.71 1.21
C SER A 642 -33.19 -19.53 1.83
N ALA A 643 -33.36 -18.56 2.74
CA ALA A 643 -34.66 -18.24 3.31
C ALA A 643 -35.64 -17.69 2.26
N LEU A 644 -35.19 -16.80 1.36
CA LEU A 644 -36.02 -16.31 0.25
C LEU A 644 -36.46 -17.42 -0.69
N ILE A 645 -35.56 -18.33 -1.03
CA ILE A 645 -35.87 -19.52 -1.87
C ILE A 645 -36.94 -20.37 -1.19
N LEU A 646 -36.79 -20.69 0.10
CA LEU A 646 -37.74 -21.48 0.86
C LEU A 646 -39.12 -20.81 0.91
N LEU A 647 -39.18 -19.53 1.26
CA LEU A 647 -40.43 -18.75 1.32
C LEU A 647 -41.12 -18.65 -0.04
N GLY A 648 -40.33 -18.52 -1.11
CA GLY A 648 -40.83 -18.54 -2.50
C GLY A 648 -41.41 -19.91 -2.88
N ALA A 649 -40.73 -21.03 -2.56
CA ALA A 649 -41.18 -22.40 -2.82
C ALA A 649 -42.45 -22.71 -2.05
N LEU A 650 -42.59 -22.25 -0.82
CA LEU A 650 -43.82 -22.37 -0.02
C LEU A 650 -44.97 -21.49 -0.56
N GLY A 651 -44.68 -20.56 -1.47
CA GLY A 651 -45.67 -19.65 -2.05
C GLY A 651 -46.05 -18.48 -1.15
N ILE A 652 -45.25 -18.20 -0.10
CA ILE A 652 -45.45 -17.04 0.82
C ILE A 652 -44.99 -15.78 0.13
N LEU A 653 -43.87 -15.80 -0.62
CA LEU A 653 -43.33 -14.65 -1.33
C LEU A 653 -43.57 -14.79 -2.84
N PRO A 654 -44.20 -13.76 -3.48
CA PRO A 654 -44.30 -13.67 -4.94
C PRO A 654 -42.90 -13.48 -5.59
N PRO A 655 -42.71 -13.90 -6.88
CA PRO A 655 -41.42 -13.77 -7.56
C PRO A 655 -40.85 -12.36 -7.57
N ALA A 656 -41.67 -11.34 -7.84
CA ALA A 656 -41.26 -9.94 -7.85
C ALA A 656 -40.78 -9.46 -6.48
N THR A 657 -41.42 -9.89 -5.40
CA THR A 657 -41.02 -9.54 -4.03
C THR A 657 -39.72 -10.23 -3.64
N SER A 658 -39.56 -11.51 -4.01
CA SER A 658 -38.30 -12.25 -3.80
C SER A 658 -37.13 -11.56 -4.53
N ALA A 659 -37.30 -11.21 -5.80
CA ALA A 659 -36.31 -10.47 -6.57
C ALA A 659 -35.99 -9.09 -5.96
N MET A 660 -37.01 -8.36 -5.50
CA MET A 660 -36.80 -7.06 -4.84
C MET A 660 -36.00 -7.18 -3.55
N LEU A 661 -36.34 -8.12 -2.66
CA LEU A 661 -35.65 -8.36 -1.40
C LEU A 661 -34.21 -8.83 -1.64
N HIS A 662 -34.01 -9.72 -2.63
CA HIS A 662 -32.68 -10.18 -3.05
C HIS A 662 -31.81 -8.99 -3.50
N ASN A 663 -32.30 -8.14 -4.40
CA ASN A 663 -31.53 -6.99 -4.89
C ASN A 663 -31.27 -5.94 -3.79
N LEU A 664 -32.25 -5.72 -2.88
CA LEU A 664 -32.04 -4.83 -1.73
C LEU A 664 -30.97 -5.37 -0.78
N SER A 665 -30.95 -6.68 -0.55
CA SER A 665 -29.92 -7.32 0.30
C SER A 665 -28.54 -7.21 -0.34
N THR A 666 -28.45 -7.42 -1.66
CA THR A 666 -27.20 -7.25 -2.44
C THR A 666 -26.69 -5.82 -2.34
N LEU A 667 -27.55 -4.83 -2.52
CA LEU A 667 -27.19 -3.41 -2.34
C LEU A 667 -26.73 -3.11 -0.91
N GLY A 668 -27.48 -3.59 0.10
CA GLY A 668 -27.14 -3.38 1.49
C GLY A 668 -25.77 -3.97 1.88
N ILE A 669 -25.47 -5.18 1.42
CA ILE A 669 -24.17 -5.81 1.66
C ILE A 669 -23.05 -5.06 0.93
N SER A 670 -23.30 -4.61 -0.29
CA SER A 670 -22.32 -3.85 -1.08
C SER A 670 -22.00 -2.51 -0.41
N LEU A 671 -23.01 -1.77 0.03
CA LEU A 671 -22.81 -0.52 0.78
C LEU A 671 -22.05 -0.75 2.09
N ARG A 672 -22.40 -1.82 2.84
CA ARG A 672 -21.66 -2.21 4.04
C ARG A 672 -20.20 -2.56 3.72
N SER A 673 -19.93 -3.19 2.58
CA SER A 673 -18.58 -3.56 2.16
C SER A 673 -17.71 -2.36 1.81
N MET A 674 -18.31 -1.20 1.51
CA MET A 674 -17.61 0.06 1.24
C MET A 674 -17.29 0.87 2.50
N THR A 675 -17.82 0.49 3.66
CA THR A 675 -17.53 1.19 4.94
C THR A 675 -16.18 0.76 5.49
N ASP A 676 -15.59 1.63 6.30
CA ASP A 676 -14.35 1.36 7.00
C ASP A 676 -14.44 0.06 7.82
N LEU A 677 -13.32 -0.62 7.94
CA LEU A 677 -13.21 -1.93 8.61
C LEU A 677 -12.92 -1.78 10.10
N LEU A 678 -12.14 -0.76 10.47
CA LEU A 678 -11.84 -0.44 11.86
C LEU A 678 -12.89 0.52 12.41
N GLU A 679 -13.48 0.17 13.55
CA GLU A 679 -14.54 0.97 14.20
C GLU A 679 -14.02 2.25 14.87
N GLN A 680 -12.72 2.28 15.19
CA GLN A 680 -12.03 3.47 15.74
C GLN A 680 -10.76 3.69 14.95
N LYS A 681 -10.60 4.88 14.36
CA LYS A 681 -9.28 5.29 13.92
C LYS A 681 -8.38 5.31 15.17
N PRO A 682 -7.27 4.56 15.22
CA PRO A 682 -6.31 4.78 16.28
C PRO A 682 -5.98 6.28 16.27
N LEU A 683 -6.04 6.90 17.44
CA LEU A 683 -5.65 8.30 17.61
C LEU A 683 -4.19 8.43 17.17
N PRO A 684 -3.87 9.47 16.37
CA PRO A 684 -2.52 9.74 15.92
C PRO A 684 -1.56 9.94 17.10
#